data_c8db330e5dcaaec814bca360e39b0a5b
#
_entry.id   c8db330e5dcaaec814bca360e39b0a5b
#
_cell.length_a   1.000
_cell.length_b   1.000
_cell.length_c   1.000
_cell.angle_alpha   90.00
_cell.angle_beta   90.00
_cell.angle_gamma   90.00
#
_symmetry.space_group_name_H-M   'P 1'
#
loop_
_entity.id
_entity.type
_entity.pdbx_description
1 polymer ?
#
loop_
_entity_poly.entity_id
_entity_poly.type
_entity_poly.pdbx_seq_one_letter_code
_entity_poly.pdbx_strand_id
1 'polypeptide(L)'
;MAQNEFDIDFFRDNSFIRKQCTVCSSLFWTQNSRKKTCGDPACESYSFIGNSPVYRPYSLDEMRDEFLSFFRKDELNHSIIDPYPVVPRWRDDVLLVNASIYDFQPQVTSGLVPPPGNPLAMSQPSIRMLDLDLVGKTGRHLTSFEMLCHDAFNYENKYIYWKNETIEYSYRFLTEKLRVNGNEITYKEKPWFGGGNAGNAVEVFVRGLEVATLVFMDMKEDPEGDIEIEGTKYSQMPLKIVDTGYGLERLVWLSTGTPTVYNSIFGDTIEYIRKNATVGYIEPEIMQKLSELSAEIDPYSESKLLMQVDPYLKAKEINLNDEFIGTLKRIRSMYSLADHTKTLLLMFSDYVIPSNVKVGYLARTLIRRSLKFMDEIGFSKDFMDLMDFQHNIFSDIISNYDRDFIKNIIEIEKEKYNEINKTAVNRLKKYIHSGKLELKDAITLYDSEGLNEDLIKESFMKVAGKNLELPDNFQEIVISRHETKHIKKKETVEYPPVHTRPLYYDNTKISEFTGIVLYSGEKLIIPNQTAFYPEGGGQPCDLGYFIANGKRINVVDVQKYNDAIVHFLDGNIGDKSRVKGYIDYTRRKQLMIHHSATHLLLGIMRKYFGNHVWQSGVRKDVDESRIDITHYRKITLEDIKNIENMCLEAIEQDRKITVVNVSWNPAIEKYGFRLFEGGVPVSSKIRVVTIDGIDSEGCGGTHLDSTGSIGFIKIIRTETVQEGIQRIIFSAGPAAMRYVQTIYDTVVMEQEFMKVDIKDVYSRSLEIFREDLENQKLIDRYRKEKIESVIMGNSTKIGNIAIYTTNFDREDMNLLIQAIFRQNTKAVVINGGTEMTGIGIDSYVDTLVSGLLKEGIKVEEKIRNKKLYSATCSKGVSEKLIREILEYGNI
;
A
#
# COMPACT_ATOMS: atom_id res chain seq x y z
N MET A 1 -27.36 10.59 37.05
CA MET A 1 -26.05 11.22 37.25
C MET A 1 -25.05 10.22 36.70
N ALA A 2 -24.21 10.59 35.76
CA ALA A 2 -23.16 9.67 35.28
C ALA A 2 -22.29 9.25 36.46
N GLN A 3 -22.03 7.96 36.60
CA GLN A 3 -21.21 7.39 37.65
C GLN A 3 -19.84 8.10 37.61
N ASN A 4 -19.31 8.50 38.77
CA ASN A 4 -18.07 9.25 38.85
C ASN A 4 -16.88 8.26 38.72
N GLU A 5 -16.52 7.91 37.48
CA GLU A 5 -15.47 6.94 37.18
C GLU A 5 -14.08 7.37 37.68
N PHE A 6 -13.88 8.66 37.93
CA PHE A 6 -12.62 9.25 38.40
C PHE A 6 -12.72 9.81 39.82
N ASP A 7 -13.62 9.27 40.66
CA ASP A 7 -13.61 9.57 42.13
C ASP A 7 -12.51 8.76 42.80
N ILE A 8 -11.25 9.18 42.62
CA ILE A 8 -10.03 8.53 43.10
C ILE A 8 -9.42 9.28 44.29
N ASP A 9 -8.66 8.56 45.12
CA ASP A 9 -8.03 9.11 46.34
C ASP A 9 -7.09 10.26 45.98
N PHE A 10 -6.29 10.12 44.92
CA PHE A 10 -5.36 11.16 44.50
C PHE A 10 -6.03 12.53 44.27
N PHE A 11 -7.17 12.55 43.59
CA PHE A 11 -7.89 13.80 43.37
C PHE A 11 -8.46 14.40 44.67
N ARG A 12 -8.96 13.54 45.56
CA ARG A 12 -9.48 14.01 46.86
C ARG A 12 -8.37 14.57 47.74
N ASP A 13 -7.27 13.84 47.87
CA ASP A 13 -6.14 14.17 48.75
C ASP A 13 -5.38 15.41 48.26
N ASN A 14 -5.36 15.66 46.97
CA ASN A 14 -4.68 16.79 46.35
C ASN A 14 -5.62 17.97 46.03
N SER A 15 -6.82 18.01 46.61
CA SER A 15 -7.76 19.13 46.49
C SER A 15 -8.24 19.44 45.07
N PHE A 16 -8.29 18.41 44.17
CA PHE A 16 -8.92 18.56 42.89
C PHE A 16 -10.44 18.62 43.04
N ILE A 17 -11.06 19.46 42.25
CA ILE A 17 -12.52 19.60 42.18
C ILE A 17 -13.01 19.23 40.78
N ARG A 18 -14.09 18.44 40.73
CA ARG A 18 -14.77 18.10 39.47
C ARG A 18 -15.68 19.24 39.05
N LYS A 19 -15.56 19.69 37.79
CA LYS A 19 -16.32 20.81 37.23
C LYS A 19 -16.85 20.46 35.85
N GLN A 20 -17.81 21.21 35.37
CA GLN A 20 -18.30 21.13 34.00
C GLN A 20 -17.82 22.35 33.22
N CYS A 21 -17.28 22.13 32.05
CA CYS A 21 -16.79 23.18 31.16
C CYS A 21 -17.96 24.05 30.67
N THR A 22 -17.82 25.38 30.79
CA THR A 22 -18.86 26.34 30.38
C THR A 22 -18.98 26.47 28.85
N VAL A 23 -18.03 25.96 28.06
CA VAL A 23 -18.01 26.01 26.60
C VAL A 23 -18.48 24.70 25.98
N CYS A 24 -17.84 23.57 26.27
CA CYS A 24 -18.13 22.28 25.65
C CYS A 24 -18.95 21.32 26.53
N SER A 25 -19.27 21.71 27.77
CA SER A 25 -20.02 20.90 28.77
C SER A 25 -19.31 19.61 29.22
N SER A 26 -18.07 19.31 28.78
CA SER A 26 -17.29 18.18 29.26
C SER A 26 -16.95 18.30 30.74
N LEU A 27 -16.83 17.16 31.42
CA LEU A 27 -16.41 17.11 32.82
C LEU A 27 -14.88 17.13 32.91
N PHE A 28 -14.35 17.85 33.90
CA PHE A 28 -12.91 17.96 34.13
C PHE A 28 -12.55 18.19 35.59
N TRP A 29 -11.32 17.87 35.96
CA TRP A 29 -10.75 18.00 37.27
C TRP A 29 -9.65 19.06 37.29
N THR A 30 -9.61 19.91 38.33
CA THR A 30 -8.62 20.97 38.47
C THR A 30 -8.48 21.35 39.93
N GLN A 31 -7.27 21.78 40.35
CA GLN A 31 -7.04 22.40 41.66
C GLN A 31 -7.48 23.88 41.71
N ASN A 32 -7.66 24.52 40.56
CA ASN A 32 -8.04 25.91 40.43
C ASN A 32 -9.58 26.10 40.54
N SER A 33 -10.05 26.54 41.72
CA SER A 33 -11.48 26.77 41.97
C SER A 33 -12.11 27.83 41.06
N ARG A 34 -11.31 28.74 40.45
CA ARG A 34 -11.79 29.80 39.56
C ARG A 34 -11.86 29.36 38.10
N LYS A 35 -11.22 28.26 37.74
CA LYS A 35 -11.20 27.78 36.34
C LYS A 35 -12.61 27.36 35.89
N LYS A 36 -13.02 27.80 34.69
CA LYS A 36 -14.38 27.57 34.14
C LYS A 36 -14.34 26.69 32.88
N THR A 37 -13.17 26.52 32.27
CA THR A 37 -12.93 25.77 31.01
C THR A 37 -12.11 24.53 31.28
N CYS A 38 -12.25 23.50 30.42
CA CYS A 38 -11.55 22.21 30.57
C CYS A 38 -10.09 22.26 30.18
N GLY A 39 -9.62 23.35 29.57
CA GLY A 39 -8.24 23.44 29.03
C GLY A 39 -8.07 23.04 27.54
N ASP A 40 -9.13 22.50 26.94
CA ASP A 40 -9.12 22.17 25.49
C ASP A 40 -8.94 23.45 24.66
N PRO A 41 -8.12 23.46 23.58
CA PRO A 41 -7.90 24.64 22.73
C PRO A 41 -9.16 25.28 22.17
N ALA A 42 -10.20 24.48 21.88
CA ALA A 42 -11.51 24.99 21.47
C ALA A 42 -12.27 25.76 22.59
N CYS A 43 -11.85 25.61 23.85
CA CYS A 43 -12.49 26.22 25.03
C CYS A 43 -11.59 27.27 25.70
N GLU A 44 -10.28 27.24 25.45
CA GLU A 44 -9.28 28.08 26.12
C GLU A 44 -8.06 28.28 25.20
N SER A 45 -7.75 29.53 24.84
CA SER A 45 -6.58 29.86 23.99
C SER A 45 -5.27 29.41 24.65
N TYR A 46 -4.25 29.20 23.83
CA TYR A 46 -2.88 28.93 24.27
C TYR A 46 -2.36 30.12 25.08
N SER A 47 -1.97 29.89 26.32
CA SER A 47 -1.34 30.90 27.18
C SER A 47 0.10 30.57 27.58
N PHE A 48 0.67 29.50 27.03
CA PHE A 48 2.06 29.09 27.24
C PHE A 48 3.02 29.66 26.20
N ILE A 49 2.56 30.08 25.01
CA ILE A 49 3.41 30.67 23.97
C ILE A 49 3.97 32.01 24.48
N GLY A 50 5.28 32.17 24.42
CA GLY A 50 6.00 33.30 24.99
C GLY A 50 6.03 33.34 26.54
N ASN A 51 5.38 32.40 27.24
CA ASN A 51 5.31 32.32 28.69
C ASN A 51 5.21 30.85 29.16
N SER A 52 6.30 30.08 28.97
CA SER A 52 6.35 28.68 29.33
C SER A 52 6.09 28.46 30.84
N PRO A 53 5.25 27.47 31.21
CA PRO A 53 5.10 27.06 32.62
C PRO A 53 6.22 26.14 33.10
N VAL A 54 7.09 25.64 32.15
CA VAL A 54 8.19 24.73 32.47
C VAL A 54 9.41 25.55 32.88
N TYR A 55 10.17 25.08 33.84
CA TYR A 55 11.24 25.87 34.48
C TYR A 55 12.46 26.14 33.54
N ARG A 56 12.62 25.38 32.47
CA ARG A 56 13.64 25.58 31.40
C ARG A 56 13.17 25.00 30.07
N PRO A 57 13.73 25.45 28.95
CA PRO A 57 13.53 24.77 27.69
C PRO A 57 14.24 23.40 27.68
N TYR A 58 13.68 22.44 26.95
CA TYR A 58 14.19 21.11 26.72
C TYR A 58 14.37 20.87 25.22
N SER A 59 15.41 20.10 24.83
CA SER A 59 15.47 19.45 23.53
C SER A 59 14.60 18.18 23.50
N LEU A 60 14.44 17.56 22.31
CA LEU A 60 13.72 16.29 22.18
C LEU A 60 14.38 15.20 23.03
N ASP A 61 15.71 15.06 22.91
CA ASP A 61 16.45 14.01 23.62
C ASP A 61 16.45 14.23 25.13
N GLU A 62 16.66 15.45 25.58
CA GLU A 62 16.58 15.79 27.01
C GLU A 62 15.18 15.47 27.59
N MET A 63 14.10 15.77 26.87
CA MET A 63 12.75 15.52 27.36
C MET A 63 12.44 14.01 27.36
N ARG A 64 12.89 13.28 26.33
CA ARG A 64 12.76 11.83 26.25
C ARG A 64 13.51 11.16 27.41
N ASP A 65 14.76 11.54 27.64
CA ASP A 65 15.56 11.01 28.73
C ASP A 65 14.99 11.35 30.11
N GLU A 66 14.48 12.56 30.31
CA GLU A 66 13.83 12.97 31.56
C GLU A 66 12.62 12.11 31.86
N PHE A 67 11.78 11.84 30.83
CA PHE A 67 10.60 10.98 30.97
C PHE A 67 10.99 9.53 31.27
N LEU A 68 11.82 8.91 30.42
CA LEU A 68 12.20 7.51 30.59
C LEU A 68 12.96 7.27 31.88
N SER A 69 13.86 8.19 32.28
CA SER A 69 14.59 8.09 33.55
C SER A 69 13.68 8.24 34.77
N PHE A 70 12.61 9.07 34.68
CA PHE A 70 11.63 9.20 35.75
C PHE A 70 10.90 7.87 36.01
N PHE A 71 10.47 7.16 34.95
CA PHE A 71 9.77 5.88 35.09
C PHE A 71 10.70 4.69 35.39
N ARG A 72 11.99 4.79 35.05
CA ARG A 72 12.98 3.74 35.38
C ARG A 72 13.35 3.69 36.87
N LYS A 73 13.09 4.74 37.64
CA LYS A 73 13.46 4.79 39.07
C LYS A 73 12.92 3.60 39.85
N ASP A 74 13.68 3.16 40.87
CA ASP A 74 13.37 1.98 41.68
C ASP A 74 11.94 2.00 42.25
N GLU A 75 11.43 3.19 42.67
CA GLU A 75 10.07 3.36 43.21
C GLU A 75 8.97 3.12 42.18
N LEU A 76 9.21 3.40 40.86
CA LEU A 76 8.27 3.21 39.79
C LEU A 76 8.54 1.92 38.98
N ASN A 77 9.79 1.52 38.90
CA ASN A 77 10.29 0.25 38.39
C ASN A 77 9.73 -0.19 37.02
N HIS A 78 9.60 0.76 36.06
CA HIS A 78 9.18 0.42 34.71
C HIS A 78 10.35 -0.13 33.90
N SER A 79 10.10 -1.19 33.12
CA SER A 79 11.01 -1.68 32.10
C SER A 79 11.01 -0.71 30.93
N ILE A 80 12.15 -0.22 30.52
CA ILE A 80 12.28 0.61 29.32
C ILE A 80 12.37 -0.30 28.10
N ILE A 81 11.45 -0.12 27.16
CA ILE A 81 11.33 -0.92 25.96
C ILE A 81 11.79 -0.10 24.74
N ASP A 82 12.56 -0.72 23.86
CA ASP A 82 12.97 -0.11 22.61
C ASP A 82 11.75 0.10 21.68
N PRO A 83 11.75 1.18 20.88
CA PRO A 83 10.64 1.47 19.97
C PRO A 83 10.48 0.39 18.88
N TYR A 84 9.25 0.17 18.46
CA TYR A 84 8.90 -0.70 17.37
C TYR A 84 8.97 0.06 16.02
N PRO A 85 9.08 -0.66 14.88
CA PRO A 85 8.99 -0.03 13.57
C PRO A 85 7.69 0.75 13.38
N VAL A 86 7.73 1.86 12.64
CA VAL A 86 6.51 2.65 12.32
C VAL A 86 5.56 1.92 11.37
N VAL A 87 6.08 0.92 10.63
CA VAL A 87 5.27 0.01 9.80
C VAL A 87 5.03 -1.28 10.59
N PRO A 88 3.81 -1.52 11.11
CA PRO A 88 3.52 -2.66 11.96
C PRO A 88 3.52 -3.97 11.17
N ARG A 89 4.58 -4.76 11.30
CA ARG A 89 4.72 -6.07 10.65
C ARG A 89 4.06 -7.21 11.44
N TRP A 90 3.82 -7.00 12.73
CA TRP A 90 3.20 -7.97 13.66
C TRP A 90 1.67 -7.95 13.67
N ARG A 91 1.07 -7.10 12.85
CA ARG A 91 -0.40 -7.00 12.64
C ARG A 91 -0.68 -6.59 11.20
N ASP A 92 -1.88 -6.83 10.72
CA ASP A 92 -2.21 -6.59 9.31
C ASP A 92 -3.45 -5.71 9.10
N ASP A 93 -4.05 -5.21 10.17
CA ASP A 93 -5.27 -4.39 10.18
C ASP A 93 -4.99 -2.89 10.08
N VAL A 94 -3.77 -2.43 10.39
CA VAL A 94 -3.36 -1.03 10.28
C VAL A 94 -2.12 -0.88 9.39
N LEU A 95 -1.92 0.31 8.81
CA LEU A 95 -0.80 0.57 7.89
C LEU A 95 0.41 1.18 8.59
N LEU A 96 0.19 2.01 9.60
CA LEU A 96 1.21 2.74 10.35
C LEU A 96 0.89 2.72 11.84
N VAL A 97 1.90 2.73 12.67
CA VAL A 97 1.77 2.92 14.12
C VAL A 97 1.43 4.38 14.37
N ASN A 98 0.29 4.65 15.01
CA ASN A 98 -0.17 5.99 15.34
C ASN A 98 -0.29 6.27 16.84
N ALA A 99 -0.03 5.26 17.68
CA ALA A 99 0.07 5.33 19.15
C ALA A 99 0.85 4.11 19.66
N SER A 100 1.49 4.22 20.82
CA SER A 100 2.31 3.17 21.45
C SER A 100 1.58 1.86 21.68
N ILE A 101 0.29 1.90 22.03
CA ILE A 101 -0.50 0.68 22.27
C ILE A 101 -0.62 -0.23 21.04
N TYR A 102 -0.43 0.29 19.84
CA TYR A 102 -0.45 -0.52 18.60
C TYR A 102 0.67 -1.55 18.54
N ASP A 103 1.74 -1.35 19.29
CA ASP A 103 2.85 -2.29 19.40
C ASP A 103 2.44 -3.57 20.15
N PHE A 104 1.43 -3.45 21.03
CA PHE A 104 0.93 -4.51 21.88
C PHE A 104 -0.39 -5.12 21.40
N GLN A 105 -1.07 -4.47 20.47
CA GLN A 105 -2.34 -4.94 19.91
C GLN A 105 -2.11 -5.85 18.69
N PRO A 106 -2.96 -6.88 18.50
CA PRO A 106 -3.92 -7.43 19.46
C PRO A 106 -3.34 -8.49 20.41
N GLN A 107 -2.08 -8.91 20.24
CA GLN A 107 -1.52 -10.09 20.87
C GLN A 107 -1.41 -9.94 22.40
N VAL A 108 -0.87 -8.82 22.87
CA VAL A 108 -0.72 -8.57 24.33
C VAL A 108 -2.06 -8.14 24.94
N THR A 109 -2.80 -7.26 24.26
CA THR A 109 -4.09 -6.75 24.79
C THR A 109 -5.17 -7.83 24.89
N SER A 110 -5.09 -8.89 24.09
CA SER A 110 -5.94 -10.09 24.22
C SER A 110 -5.51 -11.06 25.33
N GLY A 111 -4.34 -10.85 25.91
CA GLY A 111 -3.72 -11.77 26.88
C GLY A 111 -3.08 -13.01 26.27
N LEU A 112 -3.00 -13.13 24.93
CA LEU A 112 -2.37 -14.26 24.24
C LEU A 112 -0.86 -14.29 24.46
N VAL A 113 -0.23 -13.14 24.50
CA VAL A 113 1.22 -12.95 24.69
C VAL A 113 1.44 -12.03 25.90
N PRO A 114 2.39 -12.32 26.79
CA PRO A 114 2.73 -11.38 27.86
C PRO A 114 3.39 -10.12 27.28
N PRO A 115 3.24 -8.94 27.92
CA PRO A 115 3.98 -7.75 27.53
C PRO A 115 5.49 -7.96 27.68
N PRO A 116 6.33 -7.23 26.93
CA PRO A 116 7.80 -7.34 27.00
C PRO A 116 8.37 -6.86 28.35
N GLY A 117 7.61 -5.99 29.06
CA GLY A 117 7.85 -5.55 30.42
C GLY A 117 6.52 -5.26 31.12
N ASN A 118 6.45 -5.32 32.45
CA ASN A 118 5.19 -4.98 33.16
C ASN A 118 5.45 -4.55 34.62
N PRO A 119 5.41 -3.25 34.94
CA PRO A 119 5.06 -2.14 34.04
C PRO A 119 6.17 -1.82 33.02
N LEU A 120 5.83 -1.10 31.97
CA LEU A 120 6.79 -0.66 30.95
C LEU A 120 6.67 0.84 30.64
N ALA A 121 7.74 1.41 30.07
CA ALA A 121 7.74 2.75 29.49
C ALA A 121 8.57 2.77 28.21
N MET A 122 8.18 3.59 27.23
CA MET A 122 8.88 3.72 25.96
C MET A 122 8.62 5.07 25.28
N SER A 123 9.40 5.35 24.25
CA SER A 123 9.17 6.44 23.29
C SER A 123 8.96 5.83 21.92
N GLN A 124 7.73 5.86 21.41
CA GLN A 124 7.36 5.22 20.15
C GLN A 124 7.19 6.27 19.03
N PRO A 125 8.04 6.27 17.99
CA PRO A 125 7.80 7.03 16.78
C PRO A 125 6.46 6.63 16.15
N SER A 126 5.63 7.61 15.86
CA SER A 126 4.26 7.42 15.38
C SER A 126 3.98 8.32 14.18
N ILE A 127 3.10 7.88 13.28
CA ILE A 127 2.75 8.62 12.06
C ILE A 127 1.23 8.71 11.93
N ARG A 128 0.71 9.95 11.77
CA ARG A 128 -0.71 10.24 11.52
C ARG A 128 -0.88 10.98 10.21
N MET A 129 -1.31 10.28 9.18
CA MET A 129 -1.49 10.85 7.84
C MET A 129 -2.79 11.67 7.69
N LEU A 130 -3.79 11.46 8.54
CA LEU A 130 -5.05 12.22 8.50
C LEU A 130 -4.85 13.72 8.78
N ASP A 131 -3.83 14.08 9.58
CA ASP A 131 -3.51 15.47 9.89
C ASP A 131 -2.68 16.18 8.80
N LEU A 132 -2.38 15.51 7.68
CA LEU A 132 -1.44 15.97 6.66
C LEU A 132 -1.74 17.38 6.10
N ASP A 133 -3.04 17.72 5.95
CA ASP A 133 -3.47 19.02 5.42
C ASP A 133 -3.38 20.15 6.46
N LEU A 134 -3.23 19.80 7.72
CA LEU A 134 -3.13 20.73 8.85
C LEU A 134 -1.67 21.08 9.18
N VAL A 135 -0.73 20.24 8.71
CA VAL A 135 0.71 20.45 8.91
C VAL A 135 1.16 21.73 8.20
N GLY A 136 1.95 22.54 8.89
CA GLY A 136 2.39 23.86 8.44
C GLY A 136 1.36 24.96 8.63
N LYS A 137 0.07 24.65 8.78
CA LYS A 137 -1.02 25.64 8.85
C LYS A 137 -1.40 26.02 10.28
N THR A 138 -1.56 25.04 11.16
CA THR A 138 -2.12 25.25 12.50
C THR A 138 -1.09 25.57 13.56
N GLY A 139 0.18 25.38 13.27
CA GLY A 139 1.27 25.57 14.24
C GLY A 139 1.42 24.43 15.26
N ARG A 140 0.56 23.38 15.25
CA ARG A 140 0.54 22.31 16.26
C ARG A 140 0.51 20.88 15.71
N HIS A 141 0.09 20.65 14.46
CA HIS A 141 -0.02 19.33 13.86
C HIS A 141 1.29 18.92 13.21
N LEU A 142 1.67 17.67 13.43
CA LEU A 142 2.85 17.01 12.87
C LEU A 142 2.40 15.70 12.18
N THR A 143 3.02 15.35 11.07
CA THR A 143 2.78 14.05 10.41
C THR A 143 3.42 12.92 11.21
N SER A 144 4.63 13.12 11.72
CA SER A 144 5.33 12.19 12.61
C SER A 144 5.71 12.83 13.94
N PHE A 145 5.56 12.07 15.00
CA PHE A 145 5.85 12.50 16.39
C PHE A 145 6.25 11.28 17.23
N GLU A 146 6.82 11.51 18.39
CA GLU A 146 7.09 10.46 19.36
C GLU A 146 6.00 10.46 20.45
N MET A 147 5.42 9.27 20.67
CA MET A 147 4.49 9.00 21.76
C MET A 147 5.29 8.41 22.94
N LEU A 148 5.49 9.19 23.99
CA LEU A 148 5.99 8.67 25.25
C LEU A 148 4.86 7.96 25.96
N CYS A 149 5.11 6.79 26.54
CA CYS A 149 4.11 6.08 27.34
C CYS A 149 4.69 5.45 28.60
N HIS A 150 3.82 5.21 29.55
CA HIS A 150 4.01 4.28 30.66
C HIS A 150 2.76 3.42 30.81
N ASP A 151 2.91 2.12 30.70
CA ASP A 151 1.80 1.19 30.59
C ASP A 151 1.87 0.10 31.65
N ALA A 152 0.69 -0.40 32.05
CA ALA A 152 0.55 -1.51 32.98
C ALA A 152 -0.55 -2.48 32.53
N PHE A 153 -0.26 -3.76 32.63
CA PHE A 153 -1.16 -4.85 32.25
C PHE A 153 -1.56 -5.61 33.53
N ASN A 154 -2.82 -5.36 33.97
CA ASN A 154 -3.34 -5.92 35.24
C ASN A 154 -4.12 -7.21 34.93
N TYR A 155 -3.55 -8.34 35.32
CA TYR A 155 -4.19 -9.65 35.27
C TYR A 155 -4.97 -9.91 36.55
N GLU A 156 -5.94 -10.82 36.55
CA GLU A 156 -6.74 -11.17 37.72
C GLU A 156 -5.91 -11.51 38.97
N ASN A 157 -4.75 -12.14 38.76
CA ASN A 157 -3.84 -12.56 39.85
C ASN A 157 -2.61 -11.65 40.03
N LYS A 158 -2.49 -10.57 39.26
CA LYS A 158 -1.34 -9.66 39.29
C LYS A 158 -1.75 -8.22 39.00
N TYR A 159 -2.07 -7.47 40.05
CA TYR A 159 -2.28 -6.04 39.97
C TYR A 159 -0.94 -5.29 39.90
N ILE A 160 -0.84 -4.33 39.00
CA ILE A 160 0.33 -3.44 38.86
C ILE A 160 -0.04 -2.05 39.35
N TYR A 161 -0.84 -1.29 38.62
CA TYR A 161 -1.44 -0.02 38.99
C TYR A 161 -2.62 0.34 38.07
N TRP A 162 -3.51 1.23 38.52
CA TRP A 162 -4.69 1.64 37.77
C TRP A 162 -4.87 3.17 37.81
N LYS A 163 -6.09 3.66 37.78
CA LYS A 163 -6.45 5.09 37.66
C LYS A 163 -5.73 6.01 38.65
N ASN A 164 -5.65 5.61 39.91
CA ASN A 164 -5.09 6.44 40.97
C ASN A 164 -3.60 6.73 40.77
N GLU A 165 -2.82 5.68 40.63
CA GLU A 165 -1.36 5.76 40.48
C GLU A 165 -0.98 6.36 39.11
N THR A 166 -1.75 6.04 38.06
CA THR A 166 -1.51 6.61 36.72
C THR A 166 -1.60 8.12 36.70
N ILE A 167 -2.65 8.65 37.31
CA ILE A 167 -2.86 10.10 37.41
C ILE A 167 -1.83 10.74 38.34
N GLU A 168 -1.48 10.07 39.46
CA GLU A 168 -0.40 10.51 40.34
C GLU A 168 0.93 10.60 39.61
N TYR A 169 1.33 9.57 38.84
CA TYR A 169 2.58 9.57 38.11
C TYR A 169 2.64 10.66 37.05
N SER A 170 1.54 10.88 36.33
CA SER A 170 1.41 11.98 35.37
C SER A 170 1.58 13.34 36.05
N TYR A 171 0.92 13.54 37.18
CA TYR A 171 1.02 14.76 37.96
C TYR A 171 2.44 14.99 38.51
N ARG A 172 3.05 13.97 39.10
CA ARG A 172 4.43 14.01 39.60
C ARG A 172 5.43 14.33 38.49
N PHE A 173 5.32 13.71 37.31
CA PHE A 173 6.18 14.03 36.19
C PHE A 173 6.10 15.51 35.81
N LEU A 174 4.90 16.04 35.65
CA LEU A 174 4.66 17.44 35.31
C LEU A 174 5.13 18.42 36.42
N THR A 175 4.89 18.11 37.72
CA THR A 175 5.20 19.00 38.82
C THR A 175 6.62 18.84 39.38
N GLU A 176 7.12 17.63 39.53
CA GLU A 176 8.45 17.38 40.10
C GLU A 176 9.56 17.58 39.06
N LYS A 177 9.34 17.09 37.81
CA LYS A 177 10.33 17.12 36.76
C LYS A 177 10.29 18.38 35.90
N LEU A 178 9.10 18.74 35.43
CA LEU A 178 8.93 19.92 34.59
C LEU A 178 8.63 21.17 35.40
N ARG A 179 8.34 21.04 36.71
CA ARG A 179 8.02 22.09 37.68
C ARG A 179 6.81 22.93 37.28
N VAL A 180 5.87 22.34 36.56
CA VAL A 180 4.59 22.97 36.22
C VAL A 180 3.78 23.14 37.52
N ASN A 181 3.15 24.32 37.70
CA ASN A 181 2.31 24.53 38.85
C ASN A 181 1.03 23.68 38.74
N GLY A 182 0.69 22.91 39.79
CA GLY A 182 -0.50 22.03 39.80
C GLY A 182 -1.82 22.74 39.48
N ASN A 183 -1.97 24.03 39.83
CA ASN A 183 -3.15 24.82 39.49
C ASN A 183 -3.34 25.05 37.97
N GLU A 184 -2.32 24.82 37.16
CA GLU A 184 -2.34 24.97 35.71
C GLU A 184 -2.66 23.66 34.97
N ILE A 185 -2.68 22.54 35.69
CA ILE A 185 -2.98 21.20 35.16
C ILE A 185 -4.49 20.94 35.23
N THR A 186 -5.03 20.41 34.16
CA THR A 186 -6.46 20.04 34.05
C THR A 186 -6.58 18.65 33.48
N TYR A 187 -7.45 17.80 34.07
CA TYR A 187 -7.76 16.47 33.57
C TYR A 187 -9.20 16.46 33.03
N LYS A 188 -9.41 16.36 31.72
CA LYS A 188 -10.72 16.34 31.07
C LYS A 188 -11.14 14.90 30.83
N GLU A 189 -12.32 14.51 31.32
CA GLU A 189 -12.88 13.18 31.12
C GLU A 189 -13.34 12.98 29.67
N LYS A 190 -12.94 11.85 29.06
CA LYS A 190 -13.32 11.47 27.70
C LYS A 190 -13.23 9.96 27.53
N PRO A 191 -14.17 9.26 26.87
CA PRO A 191 -14.00 7.88 26.46
C PRO A 191 -12.93 7.80 25.36
N TRP A 192 -12.22 6.67 25.33
CA TRP A 192 -11.25 6.37 24.29
C TRP A 192 -11.56 5.01 23.65
N PHE A 193 -11.33 4.89 22.35
CA PHE A 193 -11.42 3.65 21.60
C PHE A 193 -10.44 3.66 20.43
N GLY A 194 -9.82 2.49 20.14
CA GLY A 194 -8.84 2.34 19.08
C GLY A 194 -8.27 0.93 19.01
N GLY A 195 -7.96 0.48 17.80
CA GLY A 195 -7.28 -0.79 17.55
C GLY A 195 -7.99 -2.03 18.11
N GLY A 196 -9.33 -1.99 18.25
CA GLY A 196 -10.15 -3.07 18.80
C GLY A 196 -10.35 -3.06 20.32
N ASN A 197 -9.88 -2.01 21.02
CA ASN A 197 -10.06 -1.83 22.46
C ASN A 197 -10.76 -0.51 22.77
N ALA A 198 -11.36 -0.41 23.97
CA ALA A 198 -11.96 0.81 24.47
C ALA A 198 -11.83 0.92 26.00
N GLY A 199 -12.04 2.13 26.53
CA GLY A 199 -12.06 2.39 27.96
C GLY A 199 -12.30 3.85 28.32
N ASN A 200 -12.36 4.14 29.60
CA ASN A 200 -12.40 5.52 30.11
C ASN A 200 -11.03 6.17 29.99
N ALA A 201 -10.98 7.46 29.72
CA ALA A 201 -9.73 8.20 29.62
C ALA A 201 -9.83 9.60 30.23
N VAL A 202 -8.69 10.20 30.51
CA VAL A 202 -8.57 11.64 30.80
C VAL A 202 -7.51 12.25 29.88
N GLU A 203 -7.86 13.36 29.25
CA GLU A 203 -6.94 14.24 28.53
C GLU A 203 -6.30 15.23 29.52
N VAL A 204 -4.98 15.38 29.49
CA VAL A 204 -4.20 16.25 30.37
C VAL A 204 -3.84 17.53 29.65
N PHE A 205 -4.29 18.66 30.16
CA PHE A 205 -4.04 19.99 29.59
C PHE A 205 -3.20 20.85 30.51
N VAL A 206 -2.29 21.62 29.91
CA VAL A 206 -1.52 22.66 30.57
C VAL A 206 -1.59 23.93 29.73
N ARG A 207 -2.16 25.02 30.27
CA ARG A 207 -2.30 26.34 29.61
C ARG A 207 -2.88 26.28 28.18
N GLY A 208 -3.90 25.46 27.99
CA GLY A 208 -4.57 25.30 26.71
C GLY A 208 -3.97 24.21 25.78
N LEU A 209 -2.80 23.64 26.12
CA LEU A 209 -2.17 22.58 25.34
C LEU A 209 -2.47 21.21 25.96
N GLU A 210 -3.00 20.29 25.15
CA GLU A 210 -3.07 18.87 25.50
C GLU A 210 -1.66 18.27 25.44
N VAL A 211 -1.18 17.76 26.58
CA VAL A 211 0.17 17.18 26.70
C VAL A 211 0.16 15.67 26.82
N ALA A 212 -0.95 15.08 27.26
CA ALA A 212 -1.10 13.64 27.39
C ALA A 212 -2.57 13.20 27.34
N THR A 213 -2.78 11.92 27.03
CA THR A 213 -4.02 11.18 27.25
C THR A 213 -3.71 9.92 28.06
N LEU A 214 -4.43 9.72 29.16
CA LEU A 214 -4.30 8.58 30.06
C LEU A 214 -5.52 7.68 29.88
N VAL A 215 -5.32 6.48 29.34
CA VAL A 215 -6.39 5.56 28.94
C VAL A 215 -6.44 4.35 29.88
N PHE A 216 -7.64 3.94 30.23
CA PHE A 216 -7.94 2.81 31.11
C PHE A 216 -8.79 1.81 30.36
N MET A 217 -8.12 0.93 29.60
CA MET A 217 -8.78 -0.04 28.75
C MET A 217 -9.25 -1.26 29.56
N ASP A 218 -10.53 -1.54 29.49
CA ASP A 218 -11.16 -2.72 30.09
C ASP A 218 -12.24 -3.33 29.16
N MET A 219 -12.29 -2.86 27.90
CA MET A 219 -13.25 -3.31 26.90
C MET A 219 -12.55 -3.72 25.60
N LYS A 220 -13.10 -4.74 24.95
CA LYS A 220 -12.68 -5.19 23.61
C LYS A 220 -13.85 -5.10 22.63
N GLU A 221 -13.57 -4.84 21.38
CA GLU A 221 -14.55 -4.89 20.29
C GLU A 221 -15.17 -6.29 20.18
N ASP A 222 -16.48 -6.34 20.17
CA ASP A 222 -17.27 -7.57 20.14
C ASP A 222 -18.61 -7.28 19.44
N PRO A 223 -18.88 -7.87 18.27
CA PRO A 223 -20.15 -7.68 17.56
C PRO A 223 -21.39 -8.06 18.37
N GLU A 224 -21.23 -8.98 19.36
CA GLU A 224 -22.28 -9.39 20.28
C GLU A 224 -22.23 -8.66 21.64
N GLY A 225 -21.34 -7.69 21.78
CA GLY A 225 -21.15 -6.91 23.00
C GLY A 225 -22.37 -6.09 23.38
N ASP A 226 -22.52 -5.82 24.67
CA ASP A 226 -23.62 -5.08 25.31
C ASP A 226 -23.31 -3.57 25.50
N ILE A 227 -22.08 -3.14 25.29
CA ILE A 227 -21.63 -1.74 25.41
C ILE A 227 -21.46 -1.16 24.01
N GLU A 228 -22.10 -0.02 23.73
CA GLU A 228 -21.97 0.68 22.45
C GLU A 228 -21.25 2.02 22.63
N ILE A 229 -20.16 2.26 21.86
CA ILE A 229 -19.41 3.51 21.81
C ILE A 229 -19.29 3.91 20.33
N GLU A 230 -19.84 5.06 19.96
CA GLU A 230 -19.85 5.62 18.59
C GLU A 230 -20.24 4.61 17.48
N GLY A 231 -21.26 3.76 17.79
CA GLY A 231 -21.79 2.78 16.84
C GLY A 231 -21.01 1.46 16.75
N THR A 232 -19.92 1.30 17.52
CA THR A 232 -19.18 0.05 17.66
C THR A 232 -19.52 -0.63 18.97
N LYS A 233 -19.74 -1.94 18.95
CA LYS A 233 -20.07 -2.74 20.13
C LYS A 233 -18.83 -3.32 20.80
N TYR A 234 -18.85 -3.33 22.12
CA TYR A 234 -17.77 -3.79 22.98
C TYR A 234 -18.30 -4.72 24.08
N SER A 235 -17.44 -5.62 24.56
CA SER A 235 -17.64 -6.40 25.78
C SER A 235 -16.50 -6.15 26.77
N GLN A 236 -16.79 -6.32 28.08
CA GLN A 236 -15.78 -6.22 29.13
C GLN A 236 -14.70 -7.30 28.92
N MET A 237 -13.43 -6.98 29.22
CA MET A 237 -12.34 -7.94 29.21
C MET A 237 -11.73 -8.09 30.62
N PRO A 238 -11.22 -9.30 30.98
CA PRO A 238 -10.63 -9.52 32.30
C PRO A 238 -9.30 -8.80 32.50
N LEU A 239 -8.54 -8.61 31.42
CA LEU A 239 -7.28 -7.86 31.42
C LEU A 239 -7.58 -6.36 31.42
N LYS A 240 -7.12 -5.65 32.48
CA LYS A 240 -7.23 -4.19 32.57
C LYS A 240 -5.90 -3.55 32.22
N ILE A 241 -5.90 -2.65 31.24
CA ILE A 241 -4.68 -2.07 30.67
C ILE A 241 -4.67 -0.58 30.92
N VAL A 242 -3.61 -0.10 31.55
CA VAL A 242 -3.23 1.30 31.51
C VAL A 242 -2.42 1.52 30.26
N ASP A 243 -2.88 2.41 29.40
CA ASP A 243 -2.19 2.91 28.22
C ASP A 243 -2.10 4.43 28.32
N THR A 244 -0.92 4.99 28.23
CA THR A 244 -0.72 6.42 28.31
C THR A 244 -0.01 6.94 27.07
N GLY A 245 -0.40 8.12 26.61
CA GLY A 245 0.23 8.75 25.46
C GLY A 245 0.58 10.21 25.76
N TYR A 246 1.87 10.51 25.91
CA TYR A 246 2.38 11.88 26.03
C TYR A 246 3.04 12.27 24.70
N GLY A 247 2.63 13.41 24.15
CA GLY A 247 3.28 13.94 22.96
C GLY A 247 4.64 14.56 23.31
N LEU A 248 5.74 13.90 22.96
CA LEU A 248 7.09 14.42 23.22
C LEU A 248 7.27 15.84 22.67
N GLU A 249 6.92 16.05 21.42
CA GLU A 249 7.03 17.34 20.72
C GLU A 249 6.15 18.41 21.39
N ARG A 250 4.99 18.05 21.94
CA ARG A 250 4.12 18.97 22.68
C ARG A 250 4.73 19.36 24.02
N LEU A 251 5.35 18.41 24.73
CA LEU A 251 6.07 18.72 25.97
C LEU A 251 7.27 19.63 25.72
N VAL A 252 8.02 19.40 24.65
CA VAL A 252 9.12 20.26 24.22
C VAL A 252 8.59 21.65 23.85
N TRP A 253 7.51 21.74 23.08
CA TRP A 253 6.89 23.01 22.72
C TRP A 253 6.36 23.77 23.93
N LEU A 254 5.74 23.07 24.91
CA LEU A 254 5.34 23.66 26.19
C LEU A 254 6.55 24.26 26.92
N SER A 255 7.71 23.58 26.90
CA SER A 255 8.92 24.00 27.61
C SER A 255 9.61 25.19 26.95
N THR A 256 9.58 25.28 25.61
CA THR A 256 10.22 26.36 24.85
C THR A 256 9.32 27.58 24.67
N GLY A 257 8.00 27.39 24.64
CA GLY A 257 7.03 28.49 24.45
C GLY A 257 7.18 29.22 23.10
N THR A 258 7.71 28.54 22.07
CA THR A 258 7.89 29.15 20.75
C THR A 258 6.55 29.39 20.03
N PRO A 259 6.48 30.25 19.01
CA PRO A 259 5.24 30.56 18.30
C PRO A 259 4.53 29.34 17.70
N THR A 260 5.30 28.34 17.22
CA THR A 260 4.76 27.09 16.65
C THR A 260 5.58 25.90 17.14
N VAL A 261 5.00 24.71 17.11
CA VAL A 261 5.72 23.45 17.38
C VAL A 261 6.91 23.27 16.44
N TYR A 262 6.82 23.74 15.18
CA TYR A 262 7.88 23.60 14.20
C TYR A 262 9.15 24.37 14.61
N ASN A 263 8.98 25.54 15.22
CA ASN A 263 10.12 26.32 15.75
C ASN A 263 10.83 25.60 16.90
N SER A 264 10.10 24.84 17.71
CA SER A 264 10.66 24.03 18.80
C SER A 264 11.44 22.81 18.30
N ILE A 265 10.91 22.15 17.28
CA ILE A 265 11.38 20.81 16.86
C ILE A 265 12.38 20.89 15.70
N PHE A 266 12.14 21.79 14.73
CA PHE A 266 12.89 21.88 13.48
C PHE A 266 13.75 23.16 13.39
N GLY A 267 14.16 23.74 14.52
CA GLY A 267 14.90 25.01 14.51
C GLY A 267 16.07 25.03 13.52
N ASP A 268 16.96 24.05 13.61
CA ASP A 268 18.15 23.92 12.73
C ASP A 268 17.76 23.63 11.29
N THR A 269 16.75 22.80 11.06
CA THR A 269 16.23 22.48 9.72
C THR A 269 15.59 23.72 9.06
N ILE A 270 14.82 24.49 9.82
CA ILE A 270 14.21 25.73 9.36
C ILE A 270 15.28 26.74 8.97
N GLU A 271 16.34 26.86 9.77
CA GLU A 271 17.47 27.73 9.46
C GLU A 271 18.22 27.29 8.20
N TYR A 272 18.47 25.97 8.06
CA TYR A 272 19.05 25.38 6.87
C TYR A 272 18.22 25.67 5.62
N ILE A 273 16.90 25.46 5.69
CA ILE A 273 15.99 25.74 4.56
C ILE A 273 15.99 27.25 4.25
N ARG A 274 15.89 28.14 5.24
CA ARG A 274 15.92 29.61 5.02
C ARG A 274 17.20 30.10 4.34
N LYS A 275 18.35 29.50 4.66
CA LYS A 275 19.64 29.85 4.02
C LYS A 275 19.69 29.44 2.54
N ASN A 276 18.87 28.48 2.13
CA ASN A 276 18.90 27.90 0.80
C ASN A 276 17.59 28.09 0.01
N ALA A 277 16.67 28.96 0.46
CA ALA A 277 15.38 29.19 -0.16
C ALA A 277 14.89 30.64 -0.02
N THR A 278 13.90 31.03 -0.79
CA THR A 278 13.24 32.34 -0.73
C THR A 278 11.93 32.25 0.04
N VAL A 279 11.99 32.23 1.37
CA VAL A 279 10.80 32.03 2.22
C VAL A 279 10.11 33.35 2.59
N GLY A 280 10.87 34.39 2.85
CA GLY A 280 10.37 35.64 3.44
C GLY A 280 10.31 35.60 4.97
N TYR A 281 9.79 36.64 5.58
CA TYR A 281 9.76 36.83 7.01
C TYR A 281 8.40 37.37 7.48
N ILE A 282 7.86 36.79 8.54
CA ILE A 282 6.71 37.31 9.31
C ILE A 282 7.15 37.37 10.77
N GLU A 283 6.80 38.46 11.43
CA GLU A 283 7.15 38.69 12.84
C GLU A 283 6.65 37.51 13.75
N PRO A 284 7.46 37.04 14.72
CA PRO A 284 7.09 35.94 15.61
C PRO A 284 5.76 36.17 16.36
N GLU A 285 5.47 37.41 16.75
CA GLU A 285 4.20 37.77 17.43
C GLU A 285 2.98 37.52 16.53
N ILE A 286 3.12 37.71 15.20
CA ILE A 286 2.05 37.45 14.24
C ILE A 286 1.86 35.93 14.08
N MET A 287 2.98 35.19 13.99
CA MET A 287 2.93 33.73 13.95
C MET A 287 2.34 33.13 15.21
N GLN A 288 2.67 33.68 16.39
CA GLN A 288 2.02 33.33 17.67
C GLN A 288 0.52 33.56 17.59
N LYS A 289 0.08 34.75 17.15
CA LYS A 289 -1.35 35.07 17.04
C LYS A 289 -2.10 34.16 16.06
N LEU A 290 -1.47 33.81 14.94
CA LEU A 290 -2.01 32.82 14.00
C LEU A 290 -2.15 31.44 14.65
N SER A 291 -1.18 30.98 15.45
CA SER A 291 -1.23 29.70 16.16
C SER A 291 -2.32 29.67 17.22
N GLU A 292 -2.46 30.74 18.03
CA GLU A 292 -3.51 30.91 19.02
C GLU A 292 -4.91 30.82 18.36
N LEU A 293 -5.15 31.62 17.33
CA LEU A 293 -6.43 31.66 16.60
C LEU A 293 -6.75 30.32 15.89
N SER A 294 -5.74 29.64 15.36
CA SER A 294 -5.93 28.33 14.72
C SER A 294 -6.37 27.24 15.70
N ALA A 295 -6.16 27.45 17.00
CA ALA A 295 -6.61 26.55 18.05
C ALA A 295 -8.12 26.65 18.32
N GLU A 296 -8.69 27.85 18.12
CA GLU A 296 -10.09 28.20 18.40
C GLU A 296 -11.02 28.00 17.19
N ILE A 297 -10.46 27.96 15.98
CA ILE A 297 -11.21 27.90 14.71
C ILE A 297 -11.12 26.49 14.13
N ASP A 298 -12.13 26.09 13.37
CA ASP A 298 -12.06 24.91 12.52
C ASP A 298 -10.78 24.97 11.65
N PRO A 299 -9.86 24.03 11.80
CA PRO A 299 -8.53 24.09 11.19
C PRO A 299 -8.57 24.06 9.64
N TYR A 300 -9.67 23.63 9.04
CA TYR A 300 -9.88 23.63 7.59
C TYR A 300 -10.42 24.98 7.06
N SER A 301 -10.82 25.90 7.94
CA SER A 301 -11.40 27.20 7.55
C SER A 301 -10.36 28.32 7.49
N GLU A 302 -9.44 28.27 6.50
CA GLU A 302 -8.39 29.28 6.33
C GLU A 302 -8.93 30.70 6.16
N SER A 303 -10.03 30.89 5.43
CA SER A 303 -10.67 32.20 5.24
C SER A 303 -11.13 32.81 6.57
N LYS A 304 -11.68 32.01 7.48
CA LYS A 304 -12.06 32.48 8.82
C LYS A 304 -10.85 32.89 9.64
N LEU A 305 -9.76 32.10 9.59
CA LEU A 305 -8.50 32.41 10.29
C LEU A 305 -7.95 33.77 9.81
N LEU A 306 -7.86 33.99 8.51
CA LEU A 306 -7.38 35.23 7.92
C LEU A 306 -8.27 36.43 8.27
N MET A 307 -9.59 36.24 8.27
CA MET A 307 -10.54 37.29 8.72
C MET A 307 -10.36 37.65 10.19
N GLN A 308 -10.08 36.69 11.06
CA GLN A 308 -9.89 36.96 12.50
C GLN A 308 -8.53 37.57 12.83
N VAL A 309 -7.50 37.29 12.05
CA VAL A 309 -6.17 37.89 12.24
C VAL A 309 -6.08 39.31 11.66
N ASP A 310 -6.91 39.66 10.67
CA ASP A 310 -6.85 40.96 9.97
C ASP A 310 -6.94 42.19 10.89
N PRO A 311 -7.82 42.23 11.92
CA PRO A 311 -7.84 43.36 12.86
C PRO A 311 -6.52 43.50 13.65
N TYR A 312 -5.88 42.37 13.99
CA TYR A 312 -4.59 42.35 14.68
C TYR A 312 -3.46 42.85 13.77
N LEU A 313 -3.44 42.44 12.50
CA LEU A 313 -2.50 42.93 11.49
C LEU A 313 -2.63 44.42 11.26
N LYS A 314 -3.87 44.93 11.12
CA LYS A 314 -4.14 46.36 10.96
C LYS A 314 -3.67 47.20 12.14
N ALA A 315 -3.81 46.70 13.36
CA ALA A 315 -3.31 47.38 14.56
C ALA A 315 -1.76 47.47 14.59
N LYS A 316 -1.08 46.64 13.79
CA LYS A 316 0.38 46.65 13.58
C LYS A 316 0.80 47.33 12.27
N GLU A 317 -0.13 48.01 11.59
CA GLU A 317 0.08 48.66 10.29
C GLU A 317 0.47 47.70 9.16
N ILE A 318 0.06 46.43 9.25
CA ILE A 318 0.31 45.39 8.26
C ILE A 318 -0.98 45.12 7.47
N ASN A 319 -0.88 45.14 6.15
CA ASN A 319 -2.01 44.86 5.27
C ASN A 319 -2.07 43.36 4.94
N LEU A 320 -3.27 42.79 5.05
CA LEU A 320 -3.56 41.45 4.54
C LEU A 320 -3.71 41.52 2.99
N ASN A 321 -2.59 41.50 2.31
CA ASN A 321 -2.49 41.57 0.85
C ASN A 321 -1.88 40.26 0.28
N ASP A 322 -1.81 40.16 -1.05
CA ASP A 322 -1.27 39.00 -1.75
C ASP A 322 0.19 38.72 -1.39
N GLU A 323 0.99 39.74 -1.06
CA GLU A 323 2.37 39.59 -0.64
C GLU A 323 2.48 38.91 0.74
N PHE A 324 1.67 39.35 1.71
CA PHE A 324 1.58 38.75 3.01
C PHE A 324 1.11 37.29 2.93
N ILE A 325 0.03 37.03 2.16
CA ILE A 325 -0.52 35.70 1.95
C ILE A 325 0.51 34.78 1.28
N GLY A 326 1.21 35.29 0.26
CA GLY A 326 2.28 34.58 -0.43
C GLY A 326 3.46 34.23 0.49
N THR A 327 3.84 35.16 1.38
CA THR A 327 4.91 34.93 2.38
C THR A 327 4.47 33.90 3.43
N LEU A 328 3.23 34.02 3.95
CA LEU A 328 2.65 33.04 4.87
C LEU A 328 2.61 31.63 4.24
N LYS A 329 2.19 31.52 2.98
CA LYS A 329 2.19 30.25 2.22
C LYS A 329 3.60 29.64 2.16
N ARG A 330 4.64 30.42 1.82
CA ARG A 330 6.03 29.92 1.78
C ARG A 330 6.55 29.48 3.14
N ILE A 331 6.20 30.19 4.21
CA ILE A 331 6.57 29.78 5.59
C ILE A 331 5.90 28.44 5.94
N ARG A 332 4.64 28.27 5.62
CA ARG A 332 3.90 27.00 5.81
C ARG A 332 4.50 25.85 4.99
N SER A 333 4.86 26.11 3.73
CA SER A 333 5.56 25.12 2.88
C SER A 333 6.91 24.72 3.46
N MET A 334 7.66 25.66 4.05
CA MET A 334 8.90 25.36 4.76
C MET A 334 8.67 24.46 5.99
N TYR A 335 7.66 24.74 6.82
CA TYR A 335 7.32 23.92 7.97
C TYR A 335 6.88 22.50 7.54
N SER A 336 6.02 22.41 6.52
CA SER A 336 5.58 21.14 5.97
C SER A 336 6.74 20.34 5.36
N LEU A 337 7.67 21.00 4.67
CA LEU A 337 8.85 20.33 4.11
C LEU A 337 9.74 19.75 5.22
N ALA A 338 9.96 20.48 6.32
CA ALA A 338 10.73 19.99 7.47
C ALA A 338 10.06 18.77 8.14
N ASP A 339 8.75 18.81 8.32
CA ASP A 339 7.97 17.71 8.90
C ASP A 339 7.94 16.47 7.99
N HIS A 340 7.67 16.66 6.69
CA HIS A 340 7.53 15.56 5.75
C HIS A 340 8.86 14.84 5.52
N THR A 341 9.98 15.55 5.52
CA THR A 341 11.30 14.93 5.38
C THR A 341 11.69 14.11 6.60
N LYS A 342 11.37 14.55 7.84
CA LYS A 342 11.48 13.71 9.05
C LYS A 342 10.64 12.45 8.94
N THR A 343 9.38 12.59 8.53
CA THR A 343 8.46 11.46 8.38
C THR A 343 8.94 10.46 7.33
N LEU A 344 9.45 10.94 6.19
CA LEU A 344 10.03 10.09 5.15
C LEU A 344 11.26 9.31 5.67
N LEU A 345 12.13 9.94 6.48
CA LEU A 345 13.26 9.25 7.09
C LEU A 345 12.80 8.06 7.97
N LEU A 346 11.76 8.26 8.80
CA LEU A 346 11.17 7.17 9.59
C LEU A 346 10.59 6.05 8.70
N MET A 347 9.87 6.39 7.64
CA MET A 347 9.32 5.40 6.72
C MET A 347 10.42 4.64 5.95
N PHE A 348 11.48 5.32 5.54
CA PHE A 348 12.62 4.71 4.85
C PHE A 348 13.50 3.89 5.79
N SER A 349 13.56 4.21 7.07
CA SER A 349 14.18 3.38 8.10
C SER A 349 13.53 1.98 8.17
N ASP A 350 12.23 1.90 7.87
CA ASP A 350 11.47 0.65 7.75
C ASP A 350 11.42 0.11 6.31
N TYR A 351 12.25 0.64 5.42
CA TYR A 351 12.37 0.24 4.02
C TYR A 351 11.06 0.32 3.21
N VAL A 352 10.23 1.33 3.47
CA VAL A 352 9.02 1.58 2.68
C VAL A 352 9.38 1.96 1.26
N ILE A 353 8.79 1.25 0.28
CA ILE A 353 8.93 1.58 -1.15
C ILE A 353 7.67 2.30 -1.63
N PRO A 354 7.80 3.49 -2.27
CA PRO A 354 6.68 4.19 -2.86
C PRO A 354 5.93 3.34 -3.89
N SER A 355 4.62 3.30 -3.77
CA SER A 355 3.74 2.54 -4.66
C SER A 355 2.37 3.22 -4.78
N ASN A 356 1.43 2.60 -5.50
CA ASN A 356 0.06 3.12 -5.63
C ASN A 356 -0.90 2.61 -4.54
N VAL A 357 -0.42 1.84 -3.56
CA VAL A 357 -1.27 1.21 -2.54
C VAL A 357 -0.61 1.22 -1.17
N LYS A 358 -1.45 1.14 -0.12
CA LYS A 358 -1.04 0.97 1.28
C LYS A 358 0.00 2.02 1.72
N VAL A 359 0.93 1.63 2.60
CA VAL A 359 1.97 2.52 3.13
C VAL A 359 2.87 3.14 2.05
N GLY A 360 3.11 2.45 0.93
CA GLY A 360 3.89 2.99 -0.18
C GLY A 360 3.22 4.18 -0.89
N TYR A 361 1.88 4.20 -0.93
CA TYR A 361 1.12 5.35 -1.40
C TYR A 361 1.33 6.59 -0.51
N LEU A 362 1.34 6.37 0.81
CA LEU A 362 1.55 7.45 1.78
C LEU A 362 2.97 8.05 1.65
N ALA A 363 3.99 7.21 1.50
CA ALA A 363 5.37 7.66 1.24
C ALA A 363 5.47 8.46 -0.07
N ARG A 364 4.85 7.97 -1.15
CA ARG A 364 4.79 8.68 -2.44
C ARG A 364 4.14 10.06 -2.30
N THR A 365 3.05 10.15 -1.58
CA THR A 365 2.34 11.41 -1.32
C THR A 365 3.26 12.42 -0.64
N LEU A 366 3.99 11.99 0.39
CA LEU A 366 4.94 12.85 1.11
C LEU A 366 6.10 13.31 0.22
N ILE A 367 6.68 12.43 -0.61
CA ILE A 367 7.75 12.80 -1.55
C ILE A 367 7.26 13.88 -2.52
N ARG A 368 6.10 13.67 -3.13
CA ARG A 368 5.56 14.62 -4.13
C ARG A 368 5.19 15.96 -3.51
N ARG A 369 4.64 15.96 -2.28
CA ARG A 369 4.37 17.20 -1.53
C ARG A 369 5.68 17.91 -1.19
N SER A 370 6.70 17.18 -0.76
CA SER A 370 8.01 17.76 -0.47
C SER A 370 8.65 18.41 -1.70
N LEU A 371 8.62 17.74 -2.86
CA LEU A 371 9.10 18.31 -4.14
C LEU A 371 8.34 19.57 -4.51
N LYS A 372 7.00 19.58 -4.37
CA LYS A 372 6.18 20.77 -4.59
C LYS A 372 6.57 21.90 -3.65
N PHE A 373 6.76 21.64 -2.35
CA PHE A 373 7.15 22.67 -1.39
C PHE A 373 8.55 23.21 -1.67
N MET A 374 9.49 22.38 -2.11
CA MET A 374 10.80 22.83 -2.57
C MET A 374 10.68 23.82 -3.76
N ASP A 375 9.82 23.48 -4.74
CA ASP A 375 9.54 24.37 -5.88
C ASP A 375 8.91 25.70 -5.42
N GLU A 376 7.93 25.66 -4.50
CA GLU A 376 7.21 26.84 -4.00
C GLU A 376 8.11 27.82 -3.24
N ILE A 377 9.09 27.33 -2.49
CA ILE A 377 10.03 28.17 -1.73
C ILE A 377 11.32 28.46 -2.50
N GLY A 378 11.49 27.91 -3.71
CA GLY A 378 12.71 28.03 -4.50
C GLY A 378 13.94 27.45 -3.79
N PHE A 379 13.82 26.24 -3.21
CA PHE A 379 14.90 25.57 -2.52
C PHE A 379 16.01 25.17 -3.49
N SER A 380 17.23 25.67 -3.26
CA SER A 380 18.34 25.63 -4.22
C SER A 380 19.22 24.38 -4.11
N LYS A 381 19.02 23.55 -3.08
CA LYS A 381 19.77 22.32 -2.86
C LYS A 381 19.00 21.11 -3.35
N ASP A 382 19.66 19.95 -3.48
CA ASP A 382 18.99 18.70 -3.79
C ASP A 382 18.15 18.20 -2.61
N PHE A 383 17.16 17.38 -2.90
CA PHE A 383 16.31 16.78 -1.86
C PHE A 383 17.14 15.91 -0.91
N MET A 384 18.14 15.19 -1.43
CA MET A 384 19.02 14.36 -0.61
C MET A 384 19.87 15.18 0.36
N ASP A 385 20.29 16.42 0.01
CA ASP A 385 21.02 17.29 0.92
C ASP A 385 20.18 17.62 2.17
N LEU A 386 18.87 17.82 2.00
CA LEU A 386 17.96 18.05 3.12
C LEU A 386 17.72 16.76 3.93
N MET A 387 17.60 15.60 3.27
CA MET A 387 17.44 14.31 3.95
C MET A 387 18.67 13.96 4.78
N ASP A 388 19.90 14.13 4.23
CA ASP A 388 21.16 13.94 4.94
C ASP A 388 21.28 14.88 6.15
N PHE A 389 20.88 16.17 5.97
CA PHE A 389 20.90 17.15 7.04
C PHE A 389 19.94 16.76 8.19
N GLN A 390 18.72 16.39 7.87
CA GLN A 390 17.74 15.97 8.86
C GLN A 390 18.09 14.63 9.54
N HIS A 391 18.67 13.69 8.80
CA HIS A 391 19.14 12.45 9.41
C HIS A 391 20.16 12.74 10.54
N ASN A 392 21.09 13.68 10.32
CA ASN A 392 22.06 14.03 11.36
C ASN A 392 21.39 14.61 12.64
N ILE A 393 20.22 15.25 12.51
CA ILE A 393 19.48 15.81 13.65
C ILE A 393 18.66 14.72 14.38
N PHE A 394 18.04 13.82 13.62
CA PHE A 394 17.10 12.81 14.15
C PHE A 394 17.68 11.39 14.15
N SER A 395 19.03 11.24 14.19
CA SER A 395 19.70 9.95 14.13
C SER A 395 19.28 8.98 15.25
N ASP A 396 18.88 9.49 16.40
CA ASP A 396 18.53 8.71 17.57
C ASP A 396 17.24 7.90 17.40
N ILE A 397 16.33 8.39 16.56
CA ILE A 397 15.05 7.71 16.27
C ILE A 397 15.03 7.04 14.89
N ILE A 398 16.09 7.19 14.10
CA ILE A 398 16.19 6.60 12.75
C ILE A 398 17.15 5.41 12.83
N SER A 399 16.57 4.21 13.05
CA SER A 399 17.35 2.98 13.28
C SER A 399 18.18 2.53 12.08
N ASN A 400 17.75 2.84 10.85
CA ASN A 400 18.45 2.47 9.63
C ASN A 400 18.48 3.63 8.63
N TYR A 401 19.66 3.99 8.15
CA TYR A 401 19.84 4.98 7.10
C TYR A 401 20.60 4.40 5.92
N ASP A 402 19.88 3.89 4.95
CA ASP A 402 20.43 3.41 3.68
C ASP A 402 20.34 4.53 2.64
N ARG A 403 21.41 5.34 2.56
CA ARG A 403 21.46 6.54 1.71
C ARG A 403 21.26 6.21 0.23
N ASP A 404 21.85 5.11 -0.25
CA ASP A 404 21.75 4.73 -1.67
C ASP A 404 20.33 4.25 -2.02
N PHE A 405 19.70 3.50 -1.13
CA PHE A 405 18.30 3.11 -1.27
C PHE A 405 17.39 4.36 -1.34
N ILE A 406 17.53 5.30 -0.39
CA ILE A 406 16.73 6.52 -0.33
C ILE A 406 16.93 7.37 -1.59
N LYS A 407 18.18 7.56 -2.02
CA LYS A 407 18.53 8.30 -3.22
C LYS A 407 17.87 7.72 -4.46
N ASN A 408 17.99 6.42 -4.69
CA ASN A 408 17.40 5.74 -5.84
C ASN A 408 15.87 5.93 -5.88
N ILE A 409 15.20 5.82 -4.73
CA ILE A 409 13.75 6.04 -4.63
C ILE A 409 13.38 7.48 -4.97
N ILE A 410 14.08 8.46 -4.39
CA ILE A 410 13.79 9.87 -4.61
C ILE A 410 14.00 10.25 -6.08
N GLU A 411 15.10 9.78 -6.71
CA GLU A 411 15.37 10.03 -8.13
C GLU A 411 14.24 9.48 -9.02
N ILE A 412 13.82 8.23 -8.80
CA ILE A 412 12.71 7.62 -9.54
C ILE A 412 11.40 8.41 -9.38
N GLU A 413 11.05 8.80 -8.16
CA GLU A 413 9.81 9.55 -7.92
C GLU A 413 9.90 11.00 -8.45
N LYS A 414 11.08 11.62 -8.44
CA LYS A 414 11.34 12.95 -9.03
C LYS A 414 11.15 12.93 -10.56
N GLU A 415 11.67 11.90 -11.23
CA GLU A 415 11.46 11.72 -12.67
C GLU A 415 9.95 11.58 -13.00
N LYS A 416 9.23 10.73 -12.26
CA LYS A 416 7.78 10.56 -12.42
C LYS A 416 7.00 11.85 -12.13
N TYR A 417 7.36 12.57 -11.08
CA TYR A 417 6.74 13.84 -10.74
C TYR A 417 6.90 14.86 -11.89
N ASN A 418 8.09 14.96 -12.46
CA ASN A 418 8.35 15.82 -13.60
C ASN A 418 7.57 15.43 -14.86
N GLU A 419 7.44 14.11 -15.13
CA GLU A 419 6.64 13.61 -16.25
C GLU A 419 5.15 13.92 -16.07
N ILE A 420 4.63 13.72 -14.85
CA ILE A 420 3.24 14.03 -14.52
C ILE A 420 2.96 15.52 -14.71
N ASN A 421 3.82 16.40 -14.22
CA ASN A 421 3.68 17.84 -14.38
C ASN A 421 3.63 18.26 -15.88
N LYS A 422 4.47 17.66 -16.72
CA LYS A 422 4.47 17.90 -18.17
C LYS A 422 3.20 17.41 -18.87
N THR A 423 2.60 16.35 -18.38
CA THR A 423 1.45 15.67 -19.04
C THR A 423 0.10 15.99 -18.40
N ALA A 424 0.07 16.74 -17.30
CA ALA A 424 -1.11 17.00 -16.46
C ALA A 424 -2.35 17.48 -17.24
N VAL A 425 -2.19 18.46 -18.11
CA VAL A 425 -3.30 19.01 -18.93
C VAL A 425 -3.91 17.94 -19.83
N ASN A 426 -3.07 17.08 -20.43
CA ASN A 426 -3.55 16.01 -21.31
C ASN A 426 -4.25 14.88 -20.53
N ARG A 427 -3.76 14.57 -19.31
CA ARG A 427 -4.40 13.62 -18.41
C ARG A 427 -5.77 14.12 -17.98
N LEU A 428 -5.85 15.37 -17.52
CA LEU A 428 -7.10 15.99 -17.05
C LEU A 428 -8.17 16.07 -18.15
N LYS A 429 -7.81 16.35 -19.42
CA LYS A 429 -8.76 16.39 -20.54
C LYS A 429 -9.61 15.13 -20.71
N LYS A 430 -9.11 13.95 -20.27
CA LYS A 430 -9.84 12.68 -20.35
C LYS A 430 -11.02 12.61 -19.39
N TYR A 431 -11.00 13.40 -18.31
CA TYR A 431 -11.96 13.37 -17.21
C TYR A 431 -12.94 14.56 -17.20
N ILE A 432 -12.74 15.54 -18.08
CA ILE A 432 -13.67 16.69 -18.22
C ILE A 432 -14.84 16.30 -19.09
N HIS A 433 -16.06 16.37 -18.53
CA HIS A 433 -17.30 16.16 -19.22
C HIS A 433 -18.13 17.44 -19.22
N SER A 434 -18.49 17.96 -20.40
CA SER A 434 -19.29 19.21 -20.56
C SER A 434 -18.69 20.41 -19.78
N GLY A 435 -17.37 20.52 -19.71
CA GLY A 435 -16.68 21.61 -19.00
C GLY A 435 -16.76 21.53 -17.47
N LYS A 436 -17.08 20.34 -16.90
CA LYS A 436 -17.11 20.08 -15.47
C LYS A 436 -16.19 18.91 -15.13
N LEU A 437 -15.63 18.92 -13.93
CA LEU A 437 -14.89 17.82 -13.31
C LEU A 437 -15.65 17.42 -12.05
N GLU A 438 -16.07 16.16 -11.97
CA GLU A 438 -16.72 15.62 -10.77
C GLU A 438 -15.71 15.30 -9.68
N LEU A 439 -16.13 15.32 -8.40
CA LEU A 439 -15.25 15.02 -7.26
C LEU A 439 -14.61 13.63 -7.39
N LYS A 440 -15.36 12.62 -7.85
CA LYS A 440 -14.82 11.25 -8.05
C LYS A 440 -13.68 11.23 -9.08
N ASP A 441 -13.78 12.06 -10.13
CA ASP A 441 -12.77 12.15 -11.18
C ASP A 441 -11.57 12.95 -10.71
N ALA A 442 -11.76 13.99 -9.89
CA ALA A 442 -10.68 14.72 -9.22
C ALA A 442 -9.91 13.79 -8.27
N ILE A 443 -10.60 12.93 -7.52
CA ILE A 443 -9.98 11.91 -6.69
C ILE A 443 -9.18 10.92 -7.54
N THR A 444 -9.72 10.46 -8.67
CA THR A 444 -9.02 9.55 -9.59
C THR A 444 -7.77 10.19 -10.19
N LEU A 445 -7.85 11.48 -10.57
CA LEU A 445 -6.70 12.25 -11.05
C LEU A 445 -5.59 12.37 -9.99
N TYR A 446 -5.99 12.58 -8.74
CA TYR A 446 -5.04 12.65 -7.63
C TYR A 446 -4.43 11.28 -7.32
N ASP A 447 -5.26 10.29 -7.11
CA ASP A 447 -4.91 8.97 -6.61
C ASP A 447 -4.21 8.09 -7.67
N SER A 448 -4.82 7.98 -8.86
CA SER A 448 -4.37 7.05 -9.91
C SER A 448 -3.47 7.70 -10.95
N GLU A 449 -3.73 8.97 -11.32
CA GLU A 449 -2.94 9.70 -12.32
C GLU A 449 -1.82 10.53 -11.68
N GLY A 450 -1.85 10.71 -10.35
CA GLY A 450 -0.80 11.34 -9.57
C GLY A 450 -0.73 12.87 -9.65
N LEU A 451 -1.80 13.55 -10.09
CA LEU A 451 -1.87 15.01 -10.10
C LEU A 451 -2.19 15.51 -8.68
N ASN A 452 -1.37 16.41 -8.14
CA ASN A 452 -1.71 17.06 -6.89
C ASN A 452 -2.87 18.07 -7.08
N GLU A 453 -3.47 18.52 -5.98
CA GLU A 453 -4.65 19.38 -5.96
C GLU A 453 -4.45 20.67 -6.77
N ASP A 454 -3.34 21.36 -6.58
CA ASP A 454 -3.06 22.61 -7.30
C ASP A 454 -2.87 22.36 -8.80
N LEU A 455 -2.20 21.28 -9.17
CA LEU A 455 -2.01 20.89 -10.57
C LEU A 455 -3.33 20.53 -11.24
N ILE A 456 -4.27 19.93 -10.51
CA ILE A 456 -5.65 19.69 -10.97
C ILE A 456 -6.36 21.02 -11.19
N LYS A 457 -6.30 21.95 -10.21
CA LYS A 457 -6.92 23.29 -10.30
C LYS A 457 -6.33 24.11 -11.44
N GLU A 458 -5.02 24.19 -11.55
CA GLU A 458 -4.32 24.92 -12.62
C GLU A 458 -4.61 24.32 -14.01
N SER A 459 -4.56 22.98 -14.12
CA SER A 459 -4.84 22.31 -15.38
C SER A 459 -6.31 22.48 -15.78
N PHE A 460 -7.24 22.49 -14.83
CA PHE A 460 -8.64 22.72 -15.07
C PHE A 460 -8.88 24.17 -15.54
N MET A 461 -8.25 25.16 -14.91
CA MET A 461 -8.29 26.55 -15.37
C MET A 461 -7.80 26.66 -16.82
N LYS A 462 -6.67 26.00 -17.17
CA LYS A 462 -6.12 26.02 -18.54
C LYS A 462 -7.06 25.38 -19.57
N VAL A 463 -7.87 24.39 -19.19
CA VAL A 463 -8.76 23.63 -20.08
C VAL A 463 -10.17 24.23 -20.13
N ALA A 464 -10.74 24.57 -18.97
CA ALA A 464 -12.13 25.01 -18.82
C ALA A 464 -12.30 26.52 -18.71
N GLY A 465 -11.19 27.30 -18.52
CA GLY A 465 -11.20 28.76 -18.39
C GLY A 465 -11.88 29.27 -17.12
N LYS A 466 -12.05 28.44 -16.08
CA LYS A 466 -12.67 28.78 -14.80
C LYS A 466 -12.04 28.06 -13.63
N ASN A 467 -12.22 28.60 -12.42
CA ASN A 467 -11.71 27.98 -11.19
C ASN A 467 -12.45 26.67 -10.89
N LEU A 468 -11.71 25.72 -10.31
CA LEU A 468 -12.24 24.47 -9.76
C LEU A 468 -12.28 24.60 -8.24
N GLU A 469 -13.45 24.41 -7.65
CA GLU A 469 -13.62 24.29 -6.21
C GLU A 469 -13.57 22.81 -5.83
N LEU A 470 -12.67 22.46 -4.93
CA LEU A 470 -12.57 21.15 -4.28
C LEU A 470 -12.86 21.32 -2.78
N PRO A 471 -13.35 20.28 -2.08
CA PRO A 471 -13.55 20.34 -0.63
C PRO A 471 -12.27 20.71 0.11
N ASP A 472 -12.38 21.50 1.18
CA ASP A 472 -11.22 21.92 1.99
C ASP A 472 -10.44 20.74 2.60
N ASN A 473 -11.12 19.61 2.83
CA ASN A 473 -10.53 18.35 3.31
C ASN A 473 -10.33 17.32 2.16
N PHE A 474 -10.09 17.75 0.93
CA PHE A 474 -9.98 16.88 -0.24
C PHE A 474 -8.94 15.76 -0.06
N GLN A 475 -7.77 16.07 0.49
CA GLN A 475 -6.70 15.09 0.68
C GLN A 475 -7.03 14.09 1.78
N GLU A 476 -7.69 14.51 2.86
CA GLU A 476 -8.20 13.61 3.90
C GLU A 476 -9.16 12.57 3.31
N ILE A 477 -10.08 13.01 2.43
CA ILE A 477 -11.01 12.14 1.71
C ILE A 477 -10.26 11.10 0.87
N VAL A 478 -9.14 11.48 0.24
CA VAL A 478 -8.33 10.54 -0.56
C VAL A 478 -7.55 9.58 0.34
N ILE A 479 -6.88 10.08 1.36
CA ILE A 479 -6.04 9.28 2.27
C ILE A 479 -6.87 8.23 3.03
N SER A 480 -8.05 8.60 3.51
CA SER A 480 -8.95 7.69 4.25
C SER A 480 -9.36 6.44 3.45
N ARG A 481 -9.37 6.52 2.12
CA ARG A 481 -9.63 5.36 1.26
C ARG A 481 -8.52 4.31 1.29
N HIS A 482 -7.30 4.73 1.62
CA HIS A 482 -6.13 3.86 1.68
C HIS A 482 -5.87 3.31 3.08
N GLU A 483 -6.34 4.01 4.12
CA GLU A 483 -6.17 3.59 5.52
C GLU A 483 -7.16 2.50 5.95
N THR A 484 -8.37 2.49 5.38
CA THR A 484 -9.39 1.48 5.70
C THR A 484 -9.12 0.16 4.98
N LYS A 485 -8.66 -0.84 5.71
CA LYS A 485 -8.70 -2.23 5.25
C LYS A 485 -10.14 -2.77 5.41
N HIS A 486 -10.78 -3.10 4.31
CA HIS A 486 -11.93 -3.98 4.36
C HIS A 486 -11.49 -5.39 4.78
N ILE A 487 -11.62 -5.71 6.05
CA ILE A 487 -11.49 -7.09 6.54
C ILE A 487 -12.64 -7.87 5.89
N LYS A 488 -12.32 -8.66 4.87
CA LYS A 488 -13.29 -9.66 4.39
C LYS A 488 -13.54 -10.62 5.56
N LYS A 489 -14.76 -10.57 6.14
CA LYS A 489 -15.22 -11.61 7.06
C LYS A 489 -15.08 -12.95 6.31
N LYS A 490 -14.16 -13.82 6.75
CA LYS A 490 -14.20 -15.22 6.36
C LYS A 490 -15.50 -15.78 6.94
N GLU A 491 -16.31 -16.42 6.11
CA GLU A 491 -17.42 -17.22 6.60
C GLU A 491 -16.85 -18.25 7.57
N THR A 492 -17.20 -18.16 8.82
CA THR A 492 -16.79 -19.10 9.86
C THR A 492 -17.70 -20.32 9.75
N VAL A 493 -17.21 -21.38 9.11
CA VAL A 493 -17.83 -22.69 9.21
C VAL A 493 -17.52 -23.22 10.62
N GLU A 494 -18.52 -23.38 11.45
CA GLU A 494 -18.35 -23.95 12.79
C GLU A 494 -18.19 -25.47 12.70
N TYR A 495 -17.02 -25.96 13.09
CA TYR A 495 -16.78 -27.38 13.36
C TYR A 495 -16.73 -27.61 14.86
N PRO A 496 -16.97 -28.85 15.34
CA PRO A 496 -16.85 -29.16 16.76
C PRO A 496 -15.47 -28.79 17.31
N PRO A 497 -15.38 -28.27 18.55
CA PRO A 497 -14.11 -27.87 19.19
C PRO A 497 -13.28 -29.11 19.57
N VAL A 498 -12.70 -29.76 18.57
CA VAL A 498 -11.83 -30.93 18.71
C VAL A 498 -10.41 -30.58 18.33
N HIS A 499 -9.45 -31.25 18.95
CA HIS A 499 -8.03 -31.04 18.68
C HIS A 499 -7.45 -32.17 17.82
N THR A 500 -6.80 -31.81 16.71
CA THR A 500 -6.04 -32.73 15.85
C THR A 500 -4.54 -32.55 16.06
N ARG A 501 -3.83 -33.56 16.50
CA ARG A 501 -2.36 -33.53 16.63
C ARG A 501 -1.70 -33.56 15.24
N PRO A 502 -0.87 -32.53 14.88
CA PRO A 502 -0.17 -32.46 13.60
C PRO A 502 1.13 -33.25 13.59
N LEU A 503 1.14 -34.48 13.09
CA LEU A 503 2.31 -35.36 13.05
C LEU A 503 3.40 -34.88 12.08
N TYR A 504 3.05 -34.09 11.09
CA TYR A 504 4.00 -33.49 10.12
C TYR A 504 4.98 -32.50 10.75
N TYR A 505 4.72 -32.03 11.97
CA TYR A 505 5.69 -31.21 12.72
C TYR A 505 6.68 -32.07 13.51
N ASP A 506 6.31 -33.27 13.88
CA ASP A 506 7.20 -34.23 14.56
C ASP A 506 8.20 -34.81 13.54
N ASN A 507 7.74 -35.20 12.36
CA ASN A 507 8.58 -35.67 11.25
C ASN A 507 7.89 -35.44 9.90
N THR A 508 8.47 -34.61 9.06
CA THR A 508 7.97 -34.26 7.71
C THR A 508 8.00 -35.46 6.74
N LYS A 509 8.75 -36.54 7.07
CA LYS A 509 8.94 -37.76 6.24
C LYS A 509 7.86 -38.81 6.48
N ILE A 510 6.94 -38.61 7.42
CA ILE A 510 5.82 -39.55 7.66
C ILE A 510 4.93 -39.59 6.42
N SER A 511 4.87 -40.76 5.77
CA SER A 511 4.01 -41.05 4.62
C SER A 511 2.77 -41.88 4.97
N GLU A 512 2.76 -42.55 6.14
CA GLU A 512 1.59 -43.29 6.63
C GLU A 512 1.40 -43.10 8.13
N PHE A 513 0.17 -43.13 8.59
CA PHE A 513 -0.18 -43.01 10.00
C PHE A 513 -1.53 -43.67 10.28
N THR A 514 -1.84 -43.87 11.57
CA THR A 514 -3.16 -44.30 12.01
C THR A 514 -3.79 -43.23 12.88
N GLY A 515 -5.11 -43.04 12.76
CA GLY A 515 -5.88 -42.09 13.55
C GLY A 515 -7.25 -42.65 13.91
N ILE A 516 -7.93 -41.98 14.86
CA ILE A 516 -9.32 -42.22 15.25
C ILE A 516 -10.11 -41.00 14.80
N VAL A 517 -11.24 -41.23 14.10
CA VAL A 517 -12.14 -40.16 13.67
C VAL A 517 -12.86 -39.59 14.89
N LEU A 518 -12.68 -38.31 15.16
CA LEU A 518 -13.34 -37.56 16.24
C LEU A 518 -14.70 -37.01 15.77
N TYR A 519 -14.75 -36.60 14.49
CA TYR A 519 -15.95 -36.09 13.85
C TYR A 519 -16.01 -36.56 12.39
N SER A 520 -17.19 -36.85 11.89
CA SER A 520 -17.47 -37.29 10.52
C SER A 520 -18.69 -36.54 9.98
N GLY A 521 -18.55 -35.96 8.80
CA GLY A 521 -19.61 -35.39 8.00
C GLY A 521 -19.88 -36.22 6.74
N GLU A 522 -20.66 -35.71 5.80
CA GLU A 522 -21.04 -36.47 4.59
C GLU A 522 -19.78 -36.86 3.76
N LYS A 523 -18.87 -35.93 3.53
CA LYS A 523 -17.61 -36.13 2.79
C LYS A 523 -16.43 -35.49 3.51
N LEU A 524 -16.40 -35.50 4.84
CA LEU A 524 -15.29 -34.97 5.61
C LEU A 524 -15.09 -35.72 6.92
N ILE A 525 -13.84 -35.70 7.42
CA ILE A 525 -13.52 -36.20 8.76
C ILE A 525 -12.56 -35.27 9.48
N ILE A 526 -12.59 -35.31 10.81
CA ILE A 526 -11.59 -34.70 11.69
C ILE A 526 -10.99 -35.84 12.54
N PRO A 527 -9.76 -36.29 12.29
CA PRO A 527 -9.10 -37.31 13.10
C PRO A 527 -8.41 -36.69 14.32
N ASN A 528 -8.14 -37.53 15.36
CA ASN A 528 -7.38 -37.12 16.54
C ASN A 528 -5.93 -36.77 16.24
N GLN A 529 -5.36 -37.29 15.17
CA GLN A 529 -4.02 -36.95 14.67
C GLN A 529 -3.93 -37.14 13.17
N THR A 530 -3.06 -36.37 12.50
CA THR A 530 -2.83 -36.47 11.06
C THR A 530 -1.42 -36.15 10.66
N ALA A 531 -0.91 -36.82 9.61
CA ALA A 531 0.29 -36.43 8.92
C ALA A 531 0.02 -35.60 7.66
N PHE A 532 -1.25 -35.40 7.24
CA PHE A 532 -1.60 -34.50 6.15
C PHE A 532 -1.40 -33.04 6.57
N TYR A 533 -0.62 -32.30 5.79
CA TYR A 533 -0.45 -30.85 5.96
C TYR A 533 -1.68 -30.12 5.40
N PRO A 534 -2.34 -29.26 6.16
CA PRO A 534 -3.44 -28.42 5.67
C PRO A 534 -2.88 -27.27 4.82
N GLU A 535 -3.69 -26.72 3.92
CA GLU A 535 -3.32 -25.53 3.18
C GLU A 535 -2.95 -24.38 4.14
N GLY A 536 -1.79 -23.76 3.93
CA GLY A 536 -1.35 -22.64 4.76
C GLY A 536 -0.03 -22.05 4.31
N GLY A 537 0.19 -20.73 4.55
CA GLY A 537 1.42 -20.03 4.18
C GLY A 537 1.76 -20.12 2.69
N GLY A 538 0.75 -20.20 1.81
CA GLY A 538 0.92 -20.36 0.36
C GLY A 538 1.39 -21.75 -0.07
N GLN A 539 1.51 -22.71 0.85
CA GLN A 539 1.73 -24.13 0.53
C GLN A 539 0.36 -24.84 0.43
N PRO A 540 0.05 -25.51 -0.71
CA PRO A 540 -1.15 -26.30 -0.85
C PRO A 540 -1.18 -27.48 0.13
N CYS A 541 -2.39 -27.98 0.41
CA CYS A 541 -2.56 -29.17 1.23
C CYS A 541 -1.92 -30.41 0.59
N ASP A 542 -1.66 -31.40 1.44
CA ASP A 542 -1.30 -32.72 0.95
C ASP A 542 -2.51 -33.44 0.38
N LEU A 543 -2.23 -34.27 -0.60
CA LEU A 543 -3.17 -35.24 -1.17
C LEU A 543 -2.76 -36.66 -0.75
N GLY A 544 -3.68 -37.62 -0.91
CA GLY A 544 -3.49 -39.00 -0.58
C GLY A 544 -4.82 -39.70 -0.36
N TYR A 545 -4.86 -40.66 0.55
CA TYR A 545 -6.08 -41.42 0.83
C TYR A 545 -6.11 -41.98 2.25
N PHE A 546 -7.29 -42.27 2.71
CA PHE A 546 -7.52 -43.07 3.90
C PHE A 546 -7.98 -44.50 3.54
N ILE A 547 -7.59 -45.46 4.37
CA ILE A 547 -8.19 -46.81 4.39
C ILE A 547 -9.01 -46.90 5.66
N ALA A 548 -10.31 -47.15 5.50
CA ALA A 548 -11.25 -47.39 6.56
C ALA A 548 -12.14 -48.58 6.19
N ASN A 549 -12.29 -49.55 7.08
CA ASN A 549 -13.10 -50.76 6.83
C ASN A 549 -12.76 -51.47 5.52
N GLY A 550 -11.48 -51.48 5.14
CA GLY A 550 -10.99 -52.10 3.90
C GLY A 550 -11.27 -51.30 2.61
N LYS A 551 -11.91 -50.13 2.70
CA LYS A 551 -12.15 -49.24 1.54
C LYS A 551 -11.11 -48.11 1.48
N ARG A 552 -10.66 -47.81 0.27
CA ARG A 552 -9.82 -46.64 -0.02
C ARG A 552 -10.72 -45.45 -0.34
N ILE A 553 -10.50 -44.32 0.29
CA ILE A 553 -11.22 -43.07 0.12
C ILE A 553 -10.18 -41.95 -0.03
N ASN A 554 -10.21 -41.20 -1.14
CA ASN A 554 -9.19 -40.20 -1.42
C ASN A 554 -9.45 -38.92 -0.64
N VAL A 555 -8.34 -38.26 -0.23
CA VAL A 555 -8.34 -36.92 0.36
C VAL A 555 -8.21 -35.90 -0.78
N VAL A 556 -9.20 -35.03 -0.92
CA VAL A 556 -9.27 -34.03 -1.99
C VAL A 556 -8.86 -32.65 -1.53
N ASP A 557 -9.01 -32.34 -0.22
CA ASP A 557 -8.55 -31.09 0.40
C ASP A 557 -8.33 -31.29 1.90
N VAL A 558 -7.46 -30.48 2.50
CA VAL A 558 -7.19 -30.45 3.95
C VAL A 558 -7.09 -29.00 4.40
N GLN A 559 -7.94 -28.61 5.37
CA GLN A 559 -8.00 -27.25 5.89
C GLN A 559 -7.87 -27.24 7.42
N LYS A 560 -7.34 -26.15 7.97
CA LYS A 560 -7.23 -25.96 9.43
C LYS A 560 -8.27 -24.93 9.89
N TYR A 561 -9.08 -25.33 10.89
CA TYR A 561 -10.05 -24.48 11.57
C TYR A 561 -9.77 -24.53 13.08
N ASN A 562 -9.26 -23.46 13.63
CA ASN A 562 -8.79 -23.43 15.02
C ASN A 562 -7.80 -24.58 15.29
N ASP A 563 -8.12 -25.49 16.22
CA ASP A 563 -7.30 -26.66 16.56
C ASP A 563 -7.69 -27.93 15.78
N ALA A 564 -8.72 -27.88 14.96
CA ALA A 564 -9.19 -28.99 14.13
C ALA A 564 -8.53 -28.96 12.75
N ILE A 565 -8.07 -30.12 12.26
CA ILE A 565 -7.63 -30.30 10.87
C ILE A 565 -8.69 -31.15 10.16
N VAL A 566 -9.41 -30.49 9.25
CA VAL A 566 -10.53 -31.08 8.50
C VAL A 566 -10.03 -31.66 7.18
N HIS A 567 -10.34 -32.90 6.92
CA HIS A 567 -10.00 -33.61 5.67
C HIS A 567 -11.25 -33.77 4.84
N PHE A 568 -11.29 -33.19 3.64
CA PHE A 568 -12.36 -33.35 2.67
C PHE A 568 -12.09 -34.57 1.78
N LEU A 569 -13.11 -35.38 1.55
CA LEU A 569 -13.00 -36.70 0.97
C LEU A 569 -13.87 -36.84 -0.28
N ASP A 570 -13.54 -37.78 -1.16
CA ASP A 570 -14.41 -38.18 -2.29
C ASP A 570 -15.50 -39.20 -1.88
N GLY A 571 -15.48 -39.70 -0.63
CA GLY A 571 -16.45 -40.67 -0.08
C GLY A 571 -16.62 -40.53 1.43
N ASN A 572 -17.53 -41.33 2.00
CA ASN A 572 -17.84 -41.32 3.44
C ASN A 572 -17.09 -42.44 4.17
N ILE A 573 -16.50 -42.13 5.35
CA ILE A 573 -15.76 -43.07 6.21
C ILE A 573 -16.63 -43.62 7.35
N GLY A 574 -17.61 -42.86 7.82
CA GLY A 574 -18.44 -43.21 9.00
C GLY A 574 -17.80 -42.73 10.31
N ASP A 575 -18.63 -42.68 11.37
CA ASP A 575 -18.23 -42.19 12.69
C ASP A 575 -17.35 -43.20 13.46
N LYS A 576 -16.44 -42.68 14.31
CA LYS A 576 -15.62 -43.45 15.25
C LYS A 576 -14.76 -44.56 14.64
N SER A 577 -14.55 -44.51 13.35
CA SER A 577 -13.70 -45.48 12.65
C SER A 577 -12.22 -45.25 12.95
N ARG A 578 -11.47 -46.36 13.08
CA ARG A 578 -10.02 -46.29 12.99
C ARG A 578 -9.64 -46.15 11.52
N VAL A 579 -8.84 -45.16 11.20
CA VAL A 579 -8.40 -44.90 9.82
C VAL A 579 -6.90 -45.04 9.71
N LYS A 580 -6.44 -45.52 8.56
CA LYS A 580 -5.02 -45.48 8.18
C LYS A 580 -4.87 -44.52 7.03
N GLY A 581 -4.10 -43.43 7.25
CA GLY A 581 -3.85 -42.40 6.26
C GLY A 581 -2.54 -42.65 5.51
N TYR A 582 -2.57 -42.38 4.21
CA TYR A 582 -1.42 -42.46 3.29
C TYR A 582 -1.31 -41.15 2.50
N ILE A 583 -0.14 -40.54 2.55
CA ILE A 583 0.16 -39.28 1.90
C ILE A 583 0.86 -39.54 0.56
N ASP A 584 0.53 -38.78 -0.46
CA ASP A 584 1.37 -38.69 -1.67
C ASP A 584 2.68 -37.99 -1.30
N TYR A 585 3.67 -38.79 -0.88
CA TYR A 585 4.96 -38.28 -0.43
C TYR A 585 5.79 -37.66 -1.56
N THR A 586 5.56 -38.06 -2.82
CA THR A 586 6.24 -37.46 -3.98
C THR A 586 5.80 -36.00 -4.13
N ARG A 587 4.50 -35.76 -4.05
CA ARG A 587 3.93 -34.41 -4.03
C ARG A 587 4.41 -33.62 -2.82
N ARG A 588 4.33 -34.17 -1.59
CA ARG A 588 4.80 -33.55 -0.36
C ARG A 588 6.27 -33.12 -0.48
N LYS A 589 7.15 -34.01 -0.96
CA LYS A 589 8.57 -33.74 -1.09
C LYS A 589 8.82 -32.58 -2.08
N GLN A 590 8.11 -32.55 -3.22
CA GLN A 590 8.23 -31.45 -4.18
C GLN A 590 7.78 -30.11 -3.58
N LEU A 591 6.68 -30.09 -2.82
CA LEU A 591 6.21 -28.90 -2.12
C LEU A 591 7.19 -28.44 -1.04
N MET A 592 7.84 -29.35 -0.29
CA MET A 592 8.91 -29.04 0.65
C MET A 592 10.13 -28.43 -0.05
N ILE A 593 10.51 -28.93 -1.23
CA ILE A 593 11.59 -28.39 -2.05
C ILE A 593 11.26 -26.95 -2.43
N HIS A 594 10.09 -26.72 -3.00
CA HIS A 594 9.65 -25.38 -3.39
C HIS A 594 9.52 -24.42 -2.21
N HIS A 595 9.07 -24.93 -1.03
CA HIS A 595 8.97 -24.10 0.17
C HIS A 595 10.34 -23.67 0.69
N SER A 596 11.27 -24.62 0.83
CA SER A 596 12.64 -24.31 1.26
C SER A 596 13.39 -23.45 0.24
N ALA A 597 13.14 -23.67 -1.06
CA ALA A 597 13.65 -22.81 -2.14
C ALA A 597 13.08 -21.38 -2.07
N THR A 598 11.83 -21.21 -1.64
CA THR A 598 11.23 -19.87 -1.44
C THR A 598 12.01 -19.07 -0.39
N HIS A 599 12.27 -19.66 0.77
CA HIS A 599 13.04 -19.02 1.85
C HIS A 599 14.47 -18.74 1.42
N LEU A 600 15.12 -19.70 0.74
CA LEU A 600 16.48 -19.49 0.22
C LEU A 600 16.51 -18.32 -0.77
N LEU A 601 15.58 -18.32 -1.74
CA LEU A 601 15.49 -17.29 -2.77
C LEU A 601 15.22 -15.91 -2.17
N LEU A 602 14.30 -15.80 -1.18
CA LEU A 602 14.01 -14.56 -0.49
C LEU A 602 15.22 -14.01 0.26
N GLY A 603 15.90 -14.86 1.03
CA GLY A 603 17.10 -14.46 1.76
C GLY A 603 18.26 -14.05 0.84
N ILE A 604 18.45 -14.73 -0.30
CA ILE A 604 19.44 -14.37 -1.32
C ILE A 604 19.07 -13.07 -2.02
N MET A 605 17.79 -12.87 -2.42
CA MET A 605 17.36 -11.60 -3.01
C MET A 605 17.56 -10.43 -2.05
N ARG A 606 17.31 -10.61 -0.76
CA ARG A 606 17.59 -9.61 0.27
C ARG A 606 19.07 -9.28 0.36
N LYS A 607 19.92 -10.29 0.33
CA LYS A 607 21.38 -10.10 0.32
C LYS A 607 21.87 -9.40 -0.95
N TYR A 608 21.23 -9.64 -2.08
CA TYR A 608 21.62 -9.09 -3.38
C TYR A 608 21.10 -7.66 -3.59
N PHE A 609 19.80 -7.43 -3.34
CA PHE A 609 19.14 -6.15 -3.60
C PHE A 609 19.15 -5.20 -2.40
N GLY A 610 19.31 -5.71 -1.17
CA GLY A 610 19.25 -4.94 0.06
C GLY A 610 18.05 -5.23 0.94
N ASN A 611 18.07 -4.61 2.11
CA ASN A 611 17.12 -4.86 3.19
C ASN A 611 15.67 -4.44 2.91
N HIS A 612 15.42 -3.69 1.85
CA HIS A 612 14.08 -3.31 1.39
C HIS A 612 13.29 -4.47 0.78
N VAL A 613 13.93 -5.61 0.53
CA VAL A 613 13.25 -6.81 0.02
C VAL A 613 12.45 -7.47 1.14
N TRP A 614 11.12 -7.46 1.00
CA TRP A 614 10.15 -8.11 1.86
C TRP A 614 9.21 -8.95 1.04
N GLN A 615 8.73 -10.07 1.59
CA GLN A 615 7.68 -10.86 0.97
C GLN A 615 6.36 -10.10 0.99
N SER A 616 5.78 -9.87 -0.20
CA SER A 616 4.46 -9.24 -0.38
C SER A 616 3.36 -10.27 -0.67
N GLY A 617 3.74 -11.44 -1.18
CA GLY A 617 2.83 -12.53 -1.47
C GLY A 617 3.59 -13.77 -1.91
N VAL A 618 2.97 -14.94 -1.76
CA VAL A 618 3.62 -16.22 -2.11
C VAL A 618 2.56 -17.25 -2.50
N ARG A 619 2.89 -18.12 -3.43
CA ARG A 619 2.15 -19.35 -3.76
C ARG A 619 3.12 -20.42 -4.20
N LYS A 620 3.00 -21.60 -3.61
CA LYS A 620 3.78 -22.78 -3.97
C LYS A 620 2.88 -23.75 -4.74
N ASP A 621 3.44 -24.46 -5.70
CA ASP A 621 2.80 -25.58 -6.39
C ASP A 621 3.85 -26.65 -6.71
N VAL A 622 3.44 -27.76 -7.33
CA VAL A 622 4.35 -28.88 -7.64
C VAL A 622 5.26 -28.65 -8.86
N ASP A 623 4.83 -27.83 -9.82
CA ASP A 623 5.58 -27.57 -11.03
C ASP A 623 6.33 -26.24 -10.96
N GLU A 624 5.66 -25.19 -10.53
CA GLU A 624 6.25 -23.86 -10.34
C GLU A 624 5.73 -23.18 -9.07
N SER A 625 6.49 -22.27 -8.55
CA SER A 625 6.13 -21.44 -7.40
C SER A 625 6.36 -19.97 -7.73
N ARG A 626 5.67 -19.10 -7.00
CA ARG A 626 5.87 -17.66 -7.14
C ARG A 626 6.10 -17.01 -5.78
N ILE A 627 6.95 -15.99 -5.79
CA ILE A 627 7.12 -15.06 -4.69
C ILE A 627 7.02 -13.63 -5.22
N ASP A 628 6.26 -12.80 -4.55
CA ASP A 628 6.14 -11.37 -4.80
C ASP A 628 6.96 -10.64 -3.74
N ILE A 629 7.87 -9.79 -4.16
CA ILE A 629 8.77 -9.04 -3.27
C ILE A 629 8.61 -7.53 -3.46
N THR A 630 8.88 -6.77 -2.42
CA THR A 630 9.06 -5.32 -2.54
C THR A 630 10.38 -5.00 -3.21
N HIS A 631 10.35 -4.30 -4.35
CA HIS A 631 11.53 -3.81 -5.05
C HIS A 631 11.16 -2.70 -6.03
N TYR A 632 11.95 -1.64 -6.09
CA TYR A 632 11.62 -0.39 -6.77
C TYR A 632 11.93 -0.37 -8.27
N ARG A 633 12.67 -1.34 -8.80
CA ARG A 633 13.02 -1.44 -10.24
C ARG A 633 12.70 -2.83 -10.81
N LYS A 634 12.65 -2.92 -12.13
CA LYS A 634 12.57 -4.21 -12.83
C LYS A 634 13.82 -5.06 -12.56
N ILE A 635 13.60 -6.35 -12.35
CA ILE A 635 14.66 -7.35 -12.23
C ILE A 635 15.17 -7.68 -13.64
N THR A 636 16.47 -7.51 -13.87
CA THR A 636 17.13 -7.75 -15.17
C THR A 636 17.55 -9.20 -15.33
N LEU A 637 17.90 -9.59 -16.55
CA LEU A 637 18.48 -10.93 -16.81
C LEU A 637 19.82 -11.14 -16.08
N GLU A 638 20.58 -10.09 -15.87
CA GLU A 638 21.85 -10.14 -15.12
C GLU A 638 21.56 -10.36 -13.63
N ASP A 639 20.58 -9.66 -13.05
CA ASP A 639 20.13 -9.89 -11.68
C ASP A 639 19.71 -11.36 -11.48
N ILE A 640 18.93 -11.91 -12.43
CA ILE A 640 18.48 -13.31 -12.38
C ILE A 640 19.67 -14.27 -12.34
N LYS A 641 20.66 -14.07 -13.21
CA LYS A 641 21.87 -14.92 -13.26
C LYS A 641 22.64 -14.86 -11.93
N ASN A 642 22.83 -13.67 -11.38
CA ASN A 642 23.56 -13.49 -10.14
C ASN A 642 22.81 -14.11 -8.96
N ILE A 643 21.50 -13.95 -8.86
CA ILE A 643 20.65 -14.58 -7.85
C ILE A 643 20.69 -16.11 -7.97
N GLU A 644 20.55 -16.67 -9.17
CA GLU A 644 20.63 -18.12 -9.40
C GLU A 644 22.00 -18.66 -8.99
N ASN A 645 23.11 -17.98 -9.31
CA ASN A 645 24.45 -18.38 -8.90
C ASN A 645 24.61 -18.34 -7.37
N MET A 646 24.16 -17.30 -6.69
CA MET A 646 24.19 -17.22 -5.23
C MET A 646 23.34 -18.31 -4.56
N CYS A 647 22.18 -18.67 -5.17
CA CYS A 647 21.37 -19.79 -4.71
C CYS A 647 22.12 -21.11 -4.89
N LEU A 648 22.79 -21.31 -6.03
CA LEU A 648 23.57 -22.51 -6.28
C LEU A 648 24.70 -22.66 -5.27
N GLU A 649 25.47 -21.61 -5.00
CA GLU A 649 26.53 -21.60 -3.97
C GLU A 649 25.98 -22.00 -2.58
N ALA A 650 24.81 -21.49 -2.19
CA ALA A 650 24.18 -21.82 -0.92
C ALA A 650 23.68 -23.28 -0.89
N ILE A 651 23.26 -23.84 -2.03
CA ILE A 651 22.87 -25.23 -2.18
C ILE A 651 24.10 -26.14 -2.09
N GLU A 652 25.21 -25.81 -2.77
CA GLU A 652 26.48 -26.56 -2.72
C GLU A 652 27.09 -26.59 -1.30
N GLN A 653 26.92 -25.49 -0.53
CA GLN A 653 27.35 -25.42 0.87
C GLN A 653 26.53 -26.30 1.81
N ASP A 654 25.43 -26.86 1.34
CA ASP A 654 24.49 -27.71 2.09
C ASP A 654 24.15 -27.19 3.49
N ARG A 655 23.72 -25.92 3.55
CA ARG A 655 23.44 -25.23 4.81
C ARG A 655 22.26 -25.85 5.53
N LYS A 656 22.36 -25.97 6.85
CA LYS A 656 21.32 -26.57 7.68
C LYS A 656 20.06 -25.72 7.70
N ILE A 657 18.90 -26.38 7.63
CA ILE A 657 17.58 -25.77 7.85
C ILE A 657 17.09 -26.26 9.22
N THR A 658 16.92 -25.34 10.15
CA THR A 658 16.50 -25.63 11.50
C THR A 658 15.11 -25.08 11.79
N VAL A 659 14.35 -25.78 12.62
CA VAL A 659 13.01 -25.39 13.05
C VAL A 659 12.95 -25.40 14.56
N VAL A 660 12.58 -24.25 15.15
CA VAL A 660 12.46 -24.10 16.62
C VAL A 660 11.15 -23.37 16.96
N ASN A 661 10.54 -23.72 18.09
CA ASN A 661 9.41 -22.97 18.64
C ASN A 661 9.93 -22.04 19.72
N VAL A 662 9.78 -20.73 19.55
CA VAL A 662 10.28 -19.70 20.47
C VAL A 662 9.09 -18.89 20.96
N SER A 663 9.10 -18.50 22.23
CA SER A 663 8.09 -17.58 22.77
C SER A 663 8.16 -16.22 22.08
N TRP A 664 7.05 -15.51 21.98
CA TRP A 664 6.87 -14.31 21.15
C TRP A 664 7.97 -13.24 21.38
N ASN A 665 8.09 -12.72 22.59
CA ASN A 665 9.05 -11.66 22.88
C ASN A 665 10.51 -12.06 22.64
N PRO A 666 11.00 -13.22 23.14
CA PRO A 666 12.35 -13.71 22.80
C PRO A 666 12.57 -13.96 21.31
N ALA A 667 11.51 -14.29 20.55
CA ALA A 667 11.64 -14.45 19.10
C ALA A 667 11.86 -13.09 18.41
N ILE A 668 11.10 -12.05 18.78
CA ILE A 668 11.29 -10.70 18.25
C ILE A 668 12.66 -10.14 18.64
N GLU A 669 13.07 -10.28 19.89
CA GLU A 669 14.39 -9.84 20.37
C GLU A 669 15.53 -10.47 19.57
N LYS A 670 15.44 -11.76 19.27
CA LYS A 670 16.50 -12.50 18.57
C LYS A 670 16.51 -12.33 17.06
N TYR A 671 15.33 -12.32 16.41
CA TYR A 671 15.18 -12.40 14.96
C TYR A 671 14.57 -11.15 14.32
N GLY A 672 14.07 -10.22 15.15
CA GLY A 672 13.39 -9.01 14.69
C GLY A 672 12.01 -9.25 14.04
N PHE A 673 11.43 -8.23 13.47
CA PHE A 673 10.07 -8.26 12.89
C PHE A 673 9.97 -8.96 11.53
N ARG A 674 11.11 -9.38 10.94
CA ARG A 674 11.12 -10.19 9.69
C ARG A 674 10.44 -11.54 9.87
N LEU A 675 10.31 -12.02 11.10
CA LEU A 675 9.54 -13.22 11.44
C LEU A 675 8.11 -13.21 10.87
N PHE A 676 7.55 -12.05 10.61
CA PHE A 676 6.15 -11.90 10.18
C PHE A 676 5.96 -11.78 8.66
N GLU A 677 6.99 -12.00 7.84
CA GLU A 677 6.90 -11.95 6.38
C GLU A 677 5.93 -13.01 5.81
N GLY A 678 5.87 -14.18 6.43
CA GLY A 678 4.91 -15.24 6.09
C GLY A 678 3.50 -15.06 6.66
N GLY A 679 3.24 -13.99 7.41
CA GLY A 679 2.01 -13.69 8.14
C GLY A 679 2.18 -13.79 9.65
N VAL A 680 1.23 -13.21 10.37
CA VAL A 680 1.27 -13.13 11.84
C VAL A 680 0.61 -14.37 12.46
N PRO A 681 1.31 -15.20 13.25
CA PRO A 681 0.71 -16.37 13.87
C PRO A 681 -0.20 -15.98 15.04
N VAL A 682 -1.36 -16.65 15.14
CA VAL A 682 -2.26 -16.53 16.31
C VAL A 682 -1.81 -17.55 17.36
N SER A 683 -0.69 -17.29 18.03
CA SER A 683 -0.07 -18.19 19.01
C SER A 683 0.90 -17.43 19.91
N SER A 684 1.04 -17.85 21.17
CA SER A 684 2.04 -17.32 22.10
C SER A 684 3.49 -17.76 21.77
N LYS A 685 3.64 -18.69 20.83
CA LYS A 685 4.95 -19.17 20.34
C LYS A 685 5.02 -19.04 18.84
N ILE A 686 6.16 -18.62 18.33
CA ILE A 686 6.46 -18.53 16.90
C ILE A 686 7.30 -19.74 16.50
N ARG A 687 6.86 -20.48 15.47
CA ARG A 687 7.65 -21.53 14.84
C ARG A 687 8.62 -20.87 13.85
N VAL A 688 9.86 -20.76 14.23
CA VAL A 688 10.93 -20.11 13.45
C VAL A 688 11.66 -21.16 12.62
N VAL A 689 11.72 -20.91 11.30
CA VAL A 689 12.51 -21.68 10.33
C VAL A 689 13.72 -20.83 9.96
N THR A 690 14.93 -21.39 10.16
CA THR A 690 16.18 -20.69 9.86
C THR A 690 17.01 -21.48 8.85
N ILE A 691 17.42 -20.83 7.76
CA ILE A 691 18.49 -21.29 6.87
C ILE A 691 19.77 -20.59 7.34
N ASP A 692 20.71 -21.38 7.84
CA ASP A 692 21.90 -20.88 8.51
C ASP A 692 22.67 -19.83 7.70
N GLY A 693 22.81 -18.61 8.29
CA GLY A 693 23.51 -17.48 7.69
C GLY A 693 22.82 -16.84 6.46
N ILE A 694 21.54 -17.21 6.19
CA ILE A 694 20.80 -16.67 5.04
C ILE A 694 19.50 -16.01 5.47
N ASP A 695 18.62 -16.73 6.19
CA ASP A 695 17.29 -16.26 6.51
C ASP A 695 16.70 -16.89 7.77
N SER A 696 15.75 -16.17 8.43
CA SER A 696 14.98 -16.68 9.57
C SER A 696 13.58 -16.08 9.53
N GLU A 697 12.57 -16.95 9.39
CA GLU A 697 11.17 -16.54 9.26
C GLU A 697 10.24 -17.34 10.18
N GLY A 698 9.13 -16.72 10.59
CA GLY A 698 8.02 -17.41 11.23
C GLY A 698 7.21 -18.17 10.16
N CYS A 699 7.34 -19.49 10.15
CA CYS A 699 6.75 -20.31 9.10
C CYS A 699 6.10 -21.59 9.64
N GLY A 700 4.84 -21.82 9.26
CA GLY A 700 4.08 -23.02 9.59
C GLY A 700 4.23 -24.17 8.59
N GLY A 701 4.97 -24.00 7.50
CA GLY A 701 5.07 -24.98 6.42
C GLY A 701 6.02 -26.14 6.69
N THR A 702 6.06 -27.09 5.76
CA THR A 702 6.99 -28.23 5.81
C THR A 702 8.26 -27.91 5.01
N HIS A 703 9.42 -28.22 5.59
CA HIS A 703 10.74 -27.89 5.03
C HIS A 703 11.64 -29.09 4.91
N LEU A 704 12.69 -28.95 4.09
CA LEU A 704 13.83 -29.87 4.01
C LEU A 704 14.75 -29.67 5.21
N ASP A 705 15.68 -30.62 5.43
CA ASP A 705 16.65 -30.57 6.52
C ASP A 705 17.89 -29.69 6.18
N SER A 706 18.17 -29.50 4.86
CA SER A 706 19.30 -28.70 4.39
C SER A 706 19.07 -28.16 2.97
N THR A 707 19.85 -27.14 2.59
CA THR A 707 19.77 -26.51 1.25
C THR A 707 20.23 -27.43 0.14
N GLY A 708 21.20 -28.34 0.39
CA GLY A 708 21.65 -29.33 -0.59
C GLY A 708 20.51 -30.23 -1.11
N SER A 709 19.51 -30.50 -0.27
CA SER A 709 18.32 -31.28 -0.65
C SER A 709 17.37 -30.55 -1.61
N ILE A 710 17.54 -29.25 -1.86
CA ILE A 710 16.80 -28.48 -2.87
C ILE A 710 17.25 -28.88 -4.28
N GLY A 711 18.55 -29.09 -4.45
CA GLY A 711 19.20 -29.52 -5.70
C GLY A 711 19.45 -28.39 -6.67
N PHE A 712 18.42 -27.80 -7.26
CA PHE A 712 18.55 -26.76 -8.28
C PHE A 712 17.36 -25.81 -8.25
N ILE A 713 17.60 -24.52 -8.45
CA ILE A 713 16.57 -23.48 -8.57
C ILE A 713 16.69 -22.83 -9.96
N LYS A 714 15.57 -22.73 -10.68
CA LYS A 714 15.50 -21.98 -11.93
C LYS A 714 14.42 -20.89 -11.85
N ILE A 715 14.81 -19.64 -12.02
CA ILE A 715 13.89 -18.54 -12.20
C ILE A 715 13.34 -18.59 -13.63
N ILE A 716 12.04 -18.81 -13.76
CA ILE A 716 11.35 -18.96 -15.05
C ILE A 716 11.14 -17.60 -15.70
N ARG A 717 10.57 -16.66 -14.94
CA ARG A 717 10.32 -15.28 -15.38
C ARG A 717 10.10 -14.33 -14.21
N THR A 718 10.22 -13.05 -14.50
CA THR A 718 9.90 -11.97 -13.56
C THR A 718 8.87 -11.03 -14.17
N GLU A 719 7.97 -10.52 -13.35
CA GLU A 719 6.87 -9.64 -13.74
C GLU A 719 6.73 -8.49 -12.74
N THR A 720 6.45 -7.29 -13.21
CA THR A 720 6.01 -6.20 -12.33
C THR A 720 4.49 -6.33 -12.12
N VAL A 721 4.07 -6.74 -10.92
CA VAL A 721 2.64 -6.92 -10.56
C VAL A 721 1.96 -5.57 -10.39
N GLN A 722 2.64 -4.72 -9.67
CA GLN A 722 2.31 -3.32 -9.47
C GLN A 722 3.59 -2.57 -9.14
N GLU A 723 3.52 -1.26 -9.15
CA GLU A 723 4.66 -0.42 -8.83
C GLU A 723 5.19 -0.72 -7.42
N GLY A 724 6.50 -0.94 -7.29
CA GLY A 724 7.13 -1.34 -6.04
C GLY A 724 7.03 -2.84 -5.71
N ILE A 725 6.34 -3.65 -6.52
CA ILE A 725 6.21 -5.11 -6.31
C ILE A 725 6.66 -5.88 -7.56
N GLN A 726 7.68 -6.70 -7.39
CA GLN A 726 8.17 -7.61 -8.43
C GLN A 726 7.79 -9.04 -8.08
N ARG A 727 7.26 -9.75 -9.06
CA ARG A 727 6.94 -11.18 -8.98
C ARG A 727 8.05 -12.00 -9.61
N ILE A 728 8.49 -13.00 -8.89
CA ILE A 728 9.43 -14.00 -9.37
C ILE A 728 8.71 -15.33 -9.44
N ILE A 729 8.67 -15.92 -10.65
CA ILE A 729 8.14 -17.26 -10.88
C ILE A 729 9.34 -18.17 -11.07
N PHE A 730 9.40 -19.24 -10.29
CA PHE A 730 10.54 -20.13 -10.26
C PHE A 730 10.10 -21.60 -10.08
N SER A 731 11.00 -22.50 -10.38
CA SER A 731 10.88 -23.93 -10.10
C SER A 731 12.15 -24.42 -9.37
N ALA A 732 12.04 -25.51 -8.63
CA ALA A 732 13.16 -26.06 -7.87
C ALA A 732 13.18 -27.59 -7.92
N GLY A 733 14.38 -28.17 -7.77
CA GLY A 733 14.62 -29.61 -7.74
C GLY A 733 14.19 -30.34 -9.02
N PRO A 734 13.53 -31.51 -8.91
CA PRO A 734 13.08 -32.29 -10.07
C PRO A 734 12.18 -31.53 -11.03
N ALA A 735 11.33 -30.63 -10.53
CA ALA A 735 10.46 -29.79 -11.37
C ALA A 735 11.27 -28.79 -12.22
N ALA A 736 12.28 -28.16 -11.62
CA ALA A 736 13.18 -27.26 -12.36
C ALA A 736 13.96 -28.01 -13.46
N MET A 737 14.40 -29.23 -13.17
CA MET A 737 15.09 -30.06 -14.17
C MET A 737 14.16 -30.39 -15.34
N ARG A 738 12.92 -30.79 -15.10
CA ARG A 738 11.91 -31.02 -16.17
C ARG A 738 11.67 -29.77 -17.00
N TYR A 739 11.58 -28.60 -16.36
CA TYR A 739 11.42 -27.34 -17.08
C TYR A 739 12.62 -27.06 -18.02
N VAL A 740 13.86 -27.21 -17.52
CA VAL A 740 15.06 -27.02 -18.35
C VAL A 740 15.13 -28.03 -19.51
N GLN A 741 14.75 -29.30 -19.26
CA GLN A 741 14.65 -30.33 -20.32
C GLN A 741 13.64 -29.92 -21.40
N THR A 742 12.46 -29.45 -21.03
CA THR A 742 11.44 -28.95 -21.98
C THR A 742 11.97 -27.82 -22.85
N ILE A 743 12.70 -26.86 -22.26
CA ILE A 743 13.33 -25.77 -23.03
C ILE A 743 14.39 -26.30 -23.93
N TYR A 744 15.25 -27.22 -23.46
CA TYR A 744 16.30 -27.85 -24.27
C TYR A 744 15.71 -28.60 -25.45
N ASP A 745 14.68 -29.43 -25.24
CA ASP A 745 14.00 -30.18 -26.32
C ASP A 745 13.41 -29.22 -27.36
N THR A 746 12.83 -28.11 -26.94
CA THR A 746 12.30 -27.06 -27.83
C THR A 746 13.45 -26.49 -28.72
N VAL A 747 14.59 -26.15 -28.11
CA VAL A 747 15.74 -25.61 -28.84
C VAL A 747 16.32 -26.65 -29.80
N VAL A 748 16.34 -27.92 -29.41
CA VAL A 748 16.78 -29.01 -30.30
C VAL A 748 15.83 -29.16 -31.48
N MET A 749 14.51 -29.11 -31.28
CA MET A 749 13.53 -29.13 -32.36
C MET A 749 13.72 -27.97 -33.35
N GLU A 750 13.97 -26.75 -32.83
CA GLU A 750 14.26 -25.57 -33.65
C GLU A 750 15.59 -25.74 -34.42
N GLN A 751 16.63 -26.31 -33.80
CA GLN A 751 17.90 -26.66 -34.43
C GLN A 751 17.69 -27.60 -35.63
N GLU A 752 16.95 -28.67 -35.39
CA GLU A 752 16.65 -29.67 -36.46
C GLU A 752 15.84 -29.04 -37.59
N PHE A 753 14.83 -28.22 -37.27
CA PHE A 753 14.02 -27.51 -38.25
C PHE A 753 14.84 -26.55 -39.09
N MET A 754 15.72 -25.75 -38.47
CA MET A 754 16.58 -24.77 -39.16
C MET A 754 17.84 -25.39 -39.79
N LYS A 755 18.18 -26.63 -39.45
CA LYS A 755 19.38 -27.35 -39.91
C LYS A 755 20.70 -26.61 -39.58
N VAL A 756 20.84 -26.13 -38.40
CA VAL A 756 22.01 -25.39 -37.87
C VAL A 756 22.51 -25.99 -36.57
N ASP A 757 23.70 -25.63 -36.07
CA ASP A 757 24.12 -25.96 -34.73
C ASP A 757 23.31 -25.20 -33.66
N ILE A 758 23.18 -25.79 -32.49
CA ILE A 758 22.40 -25.19 -31.37
C ILE A 758 22.85 -23.77 -30.99
N LYS A 759 24.17 -23.49 -31.08
CA LYS A 759 24.76 -22.16 -30.87
C LYS A 759 24.31 -21.12 -31.91
N ASP A 760 23.92 -21.58 -33.10
CA ASP A 760 23.55 -20.74 -34.24
C ASP A 760 22.04 -20.57 -34.41
N VAL A 761 21.22 -21.26 -33.61
CA VAL A 761 19.74 -21.19 -33.65
C VAL A 761 19.25 -19.73 -33.54
N TYR A 762 19.79 -18.97 -32.59
CA TYR A 762 19.40 -17.57 -32.40
C TYR A 762 19.77 -16.68 -33.60
N SER A 763 20.98 -16.81 -34.12
CA SER A 763 21.41 -16.03 -35.27
C SER A 763 20.60 -16.38 -36.53
N ARG A 764 20.31 -17.66 -36.74
CA ARG A 764 19.46 -18.07 -37.86
C ARG A 764 18.01 -17.62 -37.73
N SER A 765 17.45 -17.64 -36.52
CA SER A 765 16.12 -17.08 -36.26
C SER A 765 16.04 -15.58 -36.61
N LEU A 766 17.09 -14.81 -36.26
CA LEU A 766 17.17 -13.40 -36.64
C LEU A 766 17.30 -13.17 -38.14
N GLU A 767 18.03 -14.03 -38.83
CA GLU A 767 18.13 -13.99 -40.29
C GLU A 767 16.79 -14.25 -40.96
N ILE A 768 16.09 -15.34 -40.56
CA ILE A 768 14.75 -15.66 -41.05
C ILE A 768 13.78 -14.50 -40.83
N PHE A 769 13.80 -13.91 -39.64
CA PHE A 769 12.94 -12.76 -39.33
C PHE A 769 13.25 -11.54 -40.23
N ARG A 770 14.54 -11.28 -40.50
CA ARG A 770 14.95 -10.20 -41.40
C ARG A 770 14.55 -10.50 -42.86
N GLU A 771 14.77 -11.74 -43.31
CA GLU A 771 14.34 -12.20 -44.63
C GLU A 771 12.80 -12.04 -44.77
N ASP A 772 12.02 -12.40 -43.77
CA ASP A 772 10.56 -12.23 -43.80
C ASP A 772 10.16 -10.75 -43.87
N LEU A 773 10.79 -9.87 -43.10
CA LEU A 773 10.55 -8.43 -43.17
C LEU A 773 10.89 -7.82 -44.54
N GLU A 774 11.96 -8.30 -45.18
CA GLU A 774 12.34 -7.88 -46.53
C GLU A 774 11.35 -8.40 -47.57
N ASN A 775 10.92 -9.64 -47.42
CA ASN A 775 9.90 -10.24 -48.27
C ASN A 775 8.55 -9.51 -48.14
N GLN A 776 8.14 -9.15 -46.93
CA GLN A 776 6.93 -8.35 -46.69
C GLN A 776 7.03 -6.98 -47.42
N LYS A 777 8.15 -6.29 -47.30
CA LYS A 777 8.39 -5.01 -47.98
C LYS A 777 8.35 -5.17 -49.50
N LEU A 778 8.88 -6.29 -50.01
CA LEU A 778 8.89 -6.59 -51.42
C LEU A 778 7.47 -6.89 -51.93
N ILE A 779 6.72 -7.70 -51.20
CA ILE A 779 5.30 -7.99 -51.48
C ILE A 779 4.50 -6.69 -51.51
N ASP A 780 4.68 -5.81 -50.48
CA ASP A 780 4.02 -4.52 -50.44
C ASP A 780 4.36 -3.61 -51.63
N ARG A 781 5.64 -3.66 -52.07
CA ARG A 781 6.07 -2.95 -53.28
C ARG A 781 5.39 -3.50 -54.53
N TYR A 782 5.42 -4.80 -54.73
CA TYR A 782 4.76 -5.44 -55.89
C TYR A 782 3.25 -5.22 -55.90
N ARG A 783 2.60 -5.25 -54.73
CA ARG A 783 1.18 -4.90 -54.60
C ARG A 783 0.93 -3.46 -55.03
N LYS A 784 1.76 -2.51 -54.58
CA LYS A 784 1.63 -1.10 -55.01
C LYS A 784 1.84 -0.92 -56.49
N GLU A 785 2.90 -1.50 -57.07
CA GLU A 785 3.16 -1.46 -58.49
C GLU A 785 2.01 -2.07 -59.30
N LYS A 786 1.46 -3.20 -58.85
CA LYS A 786 0.29 -3.84 -59.46
C LYS A 786 -0.92 -2.94 -59.45
N ILE A 787 -1.17 -2.26 -58.35
CA ILE A 787 -2.28 -1.33 -58.19
C ILE A 787 -2.08 -0.07 -59.04
N GLU A 788 -0.89 0.50 -59.06
CA GLU A 788 -0.53 1.62 -59.93
C GLU A 788 -0.69 1.25 -61.40
N SER A 789 -0.26 0.05 -61.81
CA SER A 789 -0.46 -0.46 -63.15
C SER A 789 -1.94 -0.56 -63.55
N VAL A 790 -2.81 -1.00 -62.63
CA VAL A 790 -4.27 -1.03 -62.86
C VAL A 790 -4.86 0.40 -62.96
N ILE A 791 -4.38 1.32 -62.16
CA ILE A 791 -4.84 2.71 -62.22
C ILE A 791 -4.35 3.46 -63.46
N MET A 792 -3.11 3.21 -63.90
CA MET A 792 -2.49 3.83 -65.09
C MET A 792 -2.86 3.15 -66.40
N GLY A 793 -3.10 1.83 -66.38
CA GLY A 793 -3.42 0.99 -67.56
C GLY A 793 -4.91 0.83 -67.72
N ASN A 794 -5.48 1.40 -68.79
CA ASN A 794 -6.83 1.14 -69.28
C ASN A 794 -8.00 1.23 -68.32
N SER A 795 -8.22 2.39 -67.69
CA SER A 795 -9.57 2.71 -67.22
C SER A 795 -10.41 3.25 -68.40
N THR A 796 -11.49 2.59 -68.69
CA THR A 796 -12.53 3.17 -69.55
C THR A 796 -13.21 4.27 -68.75
N LYS A 797 -13.25 5.49 -69.25
CA LYS A 797 -13.91 6.62 -68.58
C LYS A 797 -15.24 6.93 -69.25
N ILE A 798 -16.28 7.10 -68.50
CA ILE A 798 -17.60 7.61 -68.91
C ILE A 798 -17.85 8.85 -68.08
N GLY A 799 -17.84 10.03 -68.68
CA GLY A 799 -17.89 11.27 -67.93
C GLY A 799 -16.75 11.37 -66.90
N ASN A 800 -17.12 11.51 -65.68
CA ASN A 800 -16.19 11.61 -64.53
C ASN A 800 -15.98 10.29 -63.76
N ILE A 801 -16.48 9.15 -64.29
CA ILE A 801 -16.43 7.83 -63.67
C ILE A 801 -15.40 6.95 -64.39
N ALA A 802 -14.45 6.41 -63.64
CA ALA A 802 -13.46 5.40 -64.15
C ALA A 802 -13.96 3.99 -63.88
N ILE A 803 -13.82 3.08 -64.85
CA ILE A 803 -14.20 1.67 -64.71
C ILE A 803 -12.90 0.84 -64.72
N TYR A 804 -12.74 0.04 -63.69
CA TYR A 804 -11.62 -0.88 -63.54
C TYR A 804 -12.12 -2.32 -63.44
N THR A 805 -11.47 -3.23 -64.15
CA THR A 805 -11.72 -4.66 -64.06
C THR A 805 -10.50 -5.35 -63.48
N THR A 806 -10.69 -6.10 -62.42
CA THR A 806 -9.63 -6.74 -61.65
C THR A 806 -10.00 -8.17 -61.24
N ASN A 807 -8.98 -8.90 -60.81
CA ASN A 807 -9.15 -10.20 -60.16
C ASN A 807 -8.24 -10.21 -58.96
N PHE A 808 -8.52 -9.32 -57.97
CA PHE A 808 -7.71 -9.07 -56.82
C PHE A 808 -8.24 -9.84 -55.60
N ASP A 809 -7.30 -10.23 -54.70
CA ASP A 809 -7.68 -10.66 -53.38
C ASP A 809 -8.22 -9.48 -52.52
N ARG A 810 -8.67 -9.76 -51.34
CA ARG A 810 -9.27 -8.78 -50.46
C ARG A 810 -8.31 -7.64 -50.06
N GLU A 811 -7.02 -7.95 -49.89
CA GLU A 811 -5.99 -6.96 -49.51
C GLU A 811 -5.64 -6.04 -50.67
N ASP A 812 -5.41 -6.57 -51.84
CA ASP A 812 -5.17 -5.80 -53.08
C ASP A 812 -6.37 -4.92 -53.43
N MET A 813 -7.61 -5.43 -53.23
CA MET A 813 -8.83 -4.64 -53.41
C MET A 813 -8.90 -3.46 -52.45
N ASN A 814 -8.59 -3.67 -51.18
CA ASN A 814 -8.59 -2.56 -50.19
C ASN A 814 -7.54 -1.50 -50.55
N LEU A 815 -6.36 -1.91 -51.02
CA LEU A 815 -5.31 -0.98 -51.44
C LEU A 815 -5.72 -0.20 -52.69
N LEU A 816 -6.37 -0.87 -53.68
CA LEU A 816 -6.90 -0.22 -54.88
C LEU A 816 -7.96 0.81 -54.53
N ILE A 817 -8.92 0.47 -53.65
CA ILE A 817 -9.96 1.36 -53.19
C ILE A 817 -9.35 2.58 -52.47
N GLN A 818 -8.36 2.38 -51.64
CA GLN A 818 -7.63 3.48 -50.96
C GLN A 818 -6.89 4.38 -51.93
N ALA A 819 -6.26 3.79 -52.93
CA ALA A 819 -5.52 4.53 -53.97
C ALA A 819 -6.50 5.42 -54.82
N ILE A 820 -7.64 4.86 -55.19
CA ILE A 820 -8.68 5.62 -55.93
C ILE A 820 -9.26 6.76 -55.04
N PHE A 821 -9.48 6.51 -53.76
CA PHE A 821 -9.90 7.56 -52.84
C PHE A 821 -8.89 8.70 -52.71
N ARG A 822 -7.59 8.40 -52.70
CA ARG A 822 -6.55 9.45 -52.66
C ARG A 822 -6.51 10.31 -53.90
N GLN A 823 -6.93 9.78 -55.07
CA GLN A 823 -7.03 10.55 -56.31
C GLN A 823 -8.34 11.36 -56.42
N ASN A 824 -9.23 11.25 -55.44
CA ASN A 824 -10.56 11.88 -55.44
C ASN A 824 -11.38 11.57 -56.70
N THR A 825 -11.24 10.38 -57.28
CA THR A 825 -11.85 9.93 -58.54
C THR A 825 -13.09 9.09 -58.24
N LYS A 826 -14.19 9.31 -58.98
CA LYS A 826 -15.33 8.39 -58.93
C LYS A 826 -14.98 7.15 -59.77
N ALA A 827 -15.27 5.96 -59.25
CA ALA A 827 -14.92 4.74 -59.94
C ALA A 827 -15.90 3.60 -59.68
N VAL A 828 -15.96 2.68 -60.62
CA VAL A 828 -16.55 1.35 -60.47
C VAL A 828 -15.47 0.33 -60.67
N VAL A 829 -15.28 -0.53 -59.68
CA VAL A 829 -14.34 -1.65 -59.74
C VAL A 829 -15.13 -2.94 -59.85
N ILE A 830 -14.85 -3.74 -60.88
CA ILE A 830 -15.39 -5.08 -61.11
C ILE A 830 -14.29 -6.07 -60.70
N ASN A 831 -14.49 -6.86 -59.67
CA ASN A 831 -13.51 -7.84 -59.21
C ASN A 831 -14.01 -9.27 -59.47
N GLY A 832 -13.18 -10.12 -60.15
CA GLY A 832 -13.57 -11.50 -60.48
C GLY A 832 -14.88 -11.62 -61.28
N GLY A 833 -15.35 -10.52 -61.91
CA GLY A 833 -16.55 -10.48 -62.73
C GLY A 833 -17.87 -10.53 -61.97
N THR A 834 -17.87 -10.77 -60.67
CA THR A 834 -19.11 -10.88 -59.85
C THR A 834 -19.18 -9.94 -58.67
N GLU A 835 -18.08 -9.37 -58.21
CA GLU A 835 -18.04 -8.37 -57.16
C GLU A 835 -17.94 -6.96 -57.79
N MET A 836 -18.80 -6.05 -57.37
CA MET A 836 -18.80 -4.67 -57.86
C MET A 836 -18.61 -3.71 -56.68
N THR A 837 -17.65 -2.80 -56.81
CA THR A 837 -17.40 -1.77 -55.80
C THR A 837 -17.51 -0.38 -56.44
N GLY A 838 -18.43 0.45 -56.01
CA GLY A 838 -18.57 1.85 -56.38
C GLY A 838 -17.90 2.78 -55.39
N ILE A 839 -17.10 3.73 -55.87
CA ILE A 839 -16.31 4.68 -55.05
C ILE A 839 -16.75 6.10 -55.40
N GLY A 840 -16.97 6.93 -54.40
CA GLY A 840 -17.48 8.30 -54.59
C GLY A 840 -18.98 8.33 -54.95
N ILE A 841 -19.83 7.77 -54.12
CA ILE A 841 -21.26 7.50 -54.34
C ILE A 841 -22.06 8.80 -54.61
N ASP A 842 -22.67 8.80 -55.81
CA ASP A 842 -23.70 9.71 -56.29
C ASP A 842 -24.81 8.87 -56.93
N SER A 843 -25.77 9.56 -57.61
CA SER A 843 -26.88 8.97 -58.35
C SER A 843 -26.47 7.86 -59.34
N TYR A 844 -25.17 7.80 -59.77
CA TYR A 844 -24.71 6.78 -60.72
C TYR A 844 -24.73 5.35 -60.15
N VAL A 845 -24.61 5.14 -58.90
CA VAL A 845 -24.68 3.79 -58.27
C VAL A 845 -26.11 3.27 -58.35
N ASP A 846 -27.08 4.10 -58.09
CA ASP A 846 -28.51 3.74 -58.19
C ASP A 846 -28.89 3.43 -59.67
N THR A 847 -28.33 4.17 -60.61
CA THR A 847 -28.48 3.91 -62.04
C THR A 847 -27.88 2.56 -62.46
N LEU A 848 -26.66 2.27 -61.93
CA LEU A 848 -26.01 0.98 -62.16
C LEU A 848 -26.81 -0.19 -61.62
N VAL A 849 -27.24 -0.11 -60.35
CA VAL A 849 -28.03 -1.18 -59.71
C VAL A 849 -29.34 -1.39 -60.47
N SER A 850 -30.03 -0.30 -60.79
CA SER A 850 -31.28 -0.39 -61.58
C SER A 850 -31.09 -0.97 -62.97
N GLY A 851 -29.97 -0.62 -63.63
CA GLY A 851 -29.62 -1.17 -64.96
C GLY A 851 -29.34 -2.64 -64.90
N LEU A 852 -28.53 -3.08 -63.93
CA LEU A 852 -28.16 -4.50 -63.75
C LEU A 852 -29.42 -5.37 -63.45
N LEU A 853 -30.36 -4.81 -62.64
CA LEU A 853 -31.60 -5.51 -62.36
C LEU A 853 -32.50 -5.64 -63.60
N LYS A 854 -32.51 -4.66 -64.54
CA LYS A 854 -33.22 -4.71 -65.79
C LYS A 854 -32.64 -5.79 -66.70
N GLU A 855 -31.33 -6.03 -66.63
CA GLU A 855 -30.64 -7.08 -67.38
C GLU A 855 -30.75 -8.47 -66.71
N GLY A 856 -31.55 -8.61 -65.68
CA GLY A 856 -31.83 -9.86 -64.97
C GLY A 856 -30.69 -10.33 -64.06
N ILE A 857 -29.83 -9.40 -63.65
CA ILE A 857 -28.72 -9.67 -62.73
C ILE A 857 -29.18 -9.22 -61.32
N LYS A 858 -29.32 -10.18 -60.42
CA LYS A 858 -29.61 -9.86 -58.99
C LYS A 858 -28.34 -9.31 -58.34
N VAL A 859 -28.53 -8.23 -57.59
CA VAL A 859 -27.45 -7.54 -56.86
C VAL A 859 -27.69 -7.71 -55.36
N GLU A 860 -26.74 -8.31 -54.66
CA GLU A 860 -26.76 -8.44 -53.20
C GLU A 860 -25.82 -7.41 -52.61
N GLU A 861 -26.36 -6.40 -51.97
CA GLU A 861 -25.65 -5.29 -51.39
C GLU A 861 -24.91 -5.74 -50.10
N LYS A 862 -23.59 -5.49 -49.99
CA LYS A 862 -22.76 -5.79 -48.85
C LYS A 862 -22.44 -4.55 -48.01
N ILE A 863 -22.15 -3.42 -48.69
CA ILE A 863 -21.80 -2.15 -48.02
C ILE A 863 -22.44 -1.00 -48.81
N ARG A 864 -23.08 -0.08 -48.09
CA ARG A 864 -23.54 1.21 -48.65
C ARG A 864 -23.36 2.35 -47.63
N ASN A 865 -22.52 3.30 -47.98
CA ASN A 865 -22.39 4.57 -47.23
C ASN A 865 -22.09 5.72 -48.18
N LYS A 866 -21.94 6.97 -47.72
CA LYS A 866 -21.72 8.16 -48.55
C LYS A 866 -20.48 8.13 -49.44
N LYS A 867 -19.56 7.18 -49.31
CA LYS A 867 -18.27 7.12 -50.02
C LYS A 867 -18.03 5.80 -50.73
N LEU A 868 -18.65 4.72 -50.25
CA LEU A 868 -18.37 3.37 -50.74
C LEU A 868 -19.64 2.55 -50.87
N TYR A 869 -19.80 1.87 -52.01
CA TYR A 869 -20.78 0.84 -52.28
C TYR A 869 -20.10 -0.47 -52.63
N SER A 870 -20.54 -1.58 -52.10
CA SER A 870 -20.03 -2.90 -52.49
C SER A 870 -21.19 -3.89 -52.56
N ALA A 871 -21.21 -4.71 -53.62
CA ALA A 871 -22.23 -5.71 -53.85
C ALA A 871 -21.67 -6.92 -54.60
N THR A 872 -22.38 -8.05 -54.41
CA THR A 872 -22.15 -9.27 -55.23
C THR A 872 -23.28 -9.41 -56.27
N CYS A 873 -22.91 -9.72 -57.48
CA CYS A 873 -23.86 -9.91 -58.61
C CYS A 873 -24.05 -11.41 -58.87
N SER A 874 -25.30 -11.82 -59.16
CA SER A 874 -25.68 -13.22 -59.41
C SER A 874 -25.14 -13.80 -60.72
N LYS A 875 -24.66 -12.96 -61.62
CA LYS A 875 -24.00 -13.33 -62.90
C LYS A 875 -22.82 -12.42 -63.16
N GLY A 876 -21.92 -12.82 -64.01
CA GLY A 876 -20.77 -12.00 -64.39
C GLY A 876 -21.21 -10.65 -64.97
N VAL A 877 -20.51 -9.61 -64.47
CA VAL A 877 -20.69 -8.22 -64.92
C VAL A 877 -19.44 -7.87 -65.74
N SER A 878 -19.63 -7.43 -66.97
CA SER A 878 -18.54 -7.00 -67.86
C SER A 878 -18.44 -5.45 -67.84
N GLU A 879 -17.24 -4.96 -68.15
CA GLU A 879 -16.99 -3.53 -68.36
C GLU A 879 -17.90 -2.96 -69.44
N LYS A 880 -18.13 -3.72 -70.53
CA LYS A 880 -19.03 -3.31 -71.61
C LYS A 880 -20.47 -3.09 -71.14
N LEU A 881 -20.97 -3.98 -70.24
CA LEU A 881 -22.32 -3.85 -69.69
C LEU A 881 -22.44 -2.63 -68.75
N ILE A 882 -21.43 -2.40 -67.90
CA ILE A 882 -21.41 -1.20 -67.04
C ILE A 882 -21.41 0.08 -67.87
N ARG A 883 -20.63 0.07 -68.96
CA ARG A 883 -20.54 1.19 -69.88
C ARG A 883 -21.89 1.49 -70.55
N GLU A 884 -22.53 0.50 -71.10
CA GLU A 884 -23.86 0.63 -71.72
C GLU A 884 -24.89 1.17 -70.72
N ILE A 885 -24.92 0.67 -69.51
CA ILE A 885 -25.85 1.13 -68.46
C ILE A 885 -25.61 2.62 -68.07
N LEU A 886 -24.37 3.03 -67.96
CA LEU A 886 -24.03 4.44 -67.59
C LEU A 886 -24.25 5.40 -68.76
N GLU A 887 -23.97 5.03 -70.02
CA GLU A 887 -24.19 5.80 -71.22
C GLU A 887 -25.71 6.00 -71.48
N TYR A 888 -26.53 4.98 -71.35
CA TYR A 888 -27.99 5.05 -71.48
C TYR A 888 -28.66 5.81 -70.31
N GLY A 889 -28.01 5.88 -69.15
CA GLY A 889 -28.46 6.59 -67.94
C GLY A 889 -28.27 8.12 -67.98
N ASN A 890 -27.69 8.70 -69.10
CA ASN A 890 -27.30 10.10 -69.23
C ASN A 890 -26.45 10.66 -68.06
N ILE A 891 -25.48 9.89 -67.57
CA ILE A 891 -24.56 10.24 -66.49
C ILE A 891 -23.20 10.62 -67.06
#